data_52da653f24aa2b1669da6d890e8eeb74
#
_entry.id   52da653f24aa2b1669da6d890e8eeb74
#
_cell.length_a   1.000
_cell.length_b   1.000
_cell.length_c   1.000
_cell.angle_alpha   90.00
_cell.angle_beta   90.00
_cell.angle_gamma   90.00
#
_symmetry.space_group_name_H-M   'P 1'
#
loop_
_entity.id
_entity.type
_entity.pdbx_description
1 polymer ?
#
loop_
_entity_poly.entity_id
_entity_poly.type
_entity_poly.pdbx_seq_one_letter_code
_entity_poly.pdbx_strand_id
1 'polypeptide(L)'
;MKSKQLVVVSWDSKLPFPKFPVWLYVLIVAFVSILCYGNSYYGAFVFDDSEAVVNNHDVNLETPVVKIFSHDFWGTRLTNQASHKSYRPLTILSFRFNVWLNNGHLCPKSLHLTNIVLHAIVSCQLLHVYNLLFNGDSPKTSFLAALMFAVHPVHVEVVSGIVGRADLLSACLSLFVFIIYHRTAKAKQINTLTNIIATVFCCILSAMAMLCKEQGLMIMTFCGVFEVIVINKITFQNITKNIKTSKIIRLLKKESLERLFILIAGFCIILYGRWTIMGSPPVFQQIDNPASFLTTPFERFVNYSYIYLINIWIMICPVWLCFDWSMGCIPLIRFNTFPKDPRLFIVFGFWTILVLIFYKILFSKNYDKKQLQMGFLLGLLSFLPASNLMFTVGFVIAERVLYLPSAGFIIIIVLGIRRLCLNYFVQRIVRMCILLLICVHSIRTYQRSKEWSSELELFRSALKVCPMNAKVHYNLAKSLADIGHTQEAIDRYKHALLLHPRYDQAMNNLANILKDKNELEEARSLLEKAVTIRNDFAAAWMNLGIVLSAQHEYNKAEDAYLTALQHRKSYPHCYFNLGNLYLEMGEKTKALFAWQNATFQQPTHVISWNNMIVLLESIGELKRAENVARTALSILPNEPNLHFNIANILGKIDKFVEAEKHFLAAIKLKHRSSKAMLVALYHSNLGVLYHRWEKYDLAEMHYLQALMIDPNMQKVKNHLASIRKHLGEISQPTLNIKSYQQEKEF
;
A
#
# COMPACT_ATOMS: atom_id res chain seq x y z
N MET A 1 14.56 -43.36 29.93
CA MET A 1 14.34 -41.89 29.99
C MET A 1 15.63 -41.10 30.22
N LYS A 2 16.51 -41.45 31.13
CA LYS A 2 17.77 -40.71 31.41
C LYS A 2 18.73 -40.62 30.21
N SER A 3 18.90 -41.64 29.39
CA SER A 3 19.80 -41.60 28.20
C SER A 3 19.32 -40.65 27.08
N LYS A 4 18.00 -40.48 26.93
CA LYS A 4 17.43 -39.58 25.91
C LYS A 4 17.55 -38.11 26.32
N GLN A 5 17.43 -37.77 27.61
CA GLN A 5 17.68 -36.41 28.11
C GLN A 5 19.16 -36.03 27.98
N LEU A 6 20.09 -36.94 28.19
CA LEU A 6 21.53 -36.73 28.02
C LEU A 6 21.89 -36.39 26.57
N VAL A 7 21.25 -37.00 25.57
CA VAL A 7 21.47 -36.70 24.14
C VAL A 7 20.96 -35.30 23.79
N VAL A 8 19.82 -34.88 24.30
CA VAL A 8 19.24 -33.54 24.05
C VAL A 8 20.10 -32.43 24.65
N VAL A 9 20.53 -32.60 25.91
CA VAL A 9 21.40 -31.63 26.61
C VAL A 9 22.75 -31.52 25.89
N SER A 10 23.31 -32.63 25.40
CA SER A 10 24.59 -32.63 24.69
C SER A 10 24.54 -31.86 23.39
N TRP A 11 23.38 -31.83 22.68
CA TRP A 11 23.23 -31.12 21.39
C TRP A 11 23.08 -29.62 21.57
N ASP A 12 22.21 -29.14 22.45
CA ASP A 12 22.02 -27.72 22.72
C ASP A 12 23.34 -27.05 23.17
N SER A 13 24.17 -27.81 23.92
CA SER A 13 25.51 -27.37 24.32
C SER A 13 26.49 -27.20 23.14
N LYS A 14 26.25 -27.88 22.02
CA LYS A 14 27.12 -27.86 20.83
C LYS A 14 26.90 -26.68 19.87
N LEU A 15 25.81 -25.90 20.05
CA LEU A 15 25.58 -24.70 19.26
C LEU A 15 26.64 -23.60 19.52
N PRO A 16 26.94 -22.74 18.53
CA PRO A 16 28.02 -21.75 18.62
C PRO A 16 27.74 -20.59 19.57
N PHE A 17 26.65 -20.63 20.31
CA PHE A 17 26.26 -19.57 21.24
C PHE A 17 26.59 -19.94 22.69
N PRO A 18 27.06 -18.96 23.50
CA PRO A 18 27.19 -19.16 24.95
C PRO A 18 25.80 -19.36 25.59
N LYS A 19 25.79 -19.91 26.81
CA LYS A 19 24.54 -20.02 27.57
C LYS A 19 24.28 -18.68 28.26
N PHE A 20 23.31 -17.96 27.77
CA PHE A 20 22.89 -16.67 28.31
C PHE A 20 21.63 -16.84 29.18
N PRO A 21 21.36 -15.93 30.12
CA PRO A 21 20.07 -15.83 30.79
C PRO A 21 18.98 -15.44 29.76
N VAL A 22 17.74 -15.83 30.01
CA VAL A 22 16.63 -15.68 29.04
C VAL A 22 16.41 -14.23 28.60
N TRP A 23 16.54 -13.28 29.52
CA TRP A 23 16.38 -11.86 29.23
C TRP A 23 17.40 -11.36 28.21
N LEU A 24 18.65 -11.88 28.24
CA LEU A 24 19.68 -11.49 27.28
C LEU A 24 19.40 -12.05 25.88
N TYR A 25 18.87 -13.28 25.77
CA TYR A 25 18.39 -13.80 24.49
C TYR A 25 17.30 -12.91 23.89
N VAL A 26 16.33 -12.45 24.70
CA VAL A 26 15.27 -11.53 24.29
C VAL A 26 15.86 -10.22 23.78
N LEU A 27 16.78 -9.61 24.54
CA LEU A 27 17.43 -8.36 24.13
C LEU A 27 18.20 -8.48 22.81
N ILE A 28 18.96 -9.57 22.63
CA ILE A 28 19.72 -9.80 21.39
C ILE A 28 18.76 -9.97 20.21
N VAL A 29 17.69 -10.76 20.35
CA VAL A 29 16.71 -10.95 19.29
C VAL A 29 16.02 -9.62 18.93
N ALA A 30 15.60 -8.85 19.93
CA ALA A 30 14.99 -7.54 19.72
C ALA A 30 15.97 -6.57 19.02
N PHE A 31 17.21 -6.49 19.51
CA PHE A 31 18.24 -5.60 18.93
C PHE A 31 18.55 -5.96 17.48
N VAL A 32 18.76 -7.25 17.18
CA VAL A 32 19.05 -7.71 15.81
C VAL A 32 17.85 -7.44 14.87
N SER A 33 16.62 -7.67 15.34
CA SER A 33 15.40 -7.34 14.59
C SER A 33 15.36 -5.85 14.23
N ILE A 34 15.62 -4.96 15.19
CA ILE A 34 15.59 -3.52 14.98
C ILE A 34 16.75 -3.09 14.05
N LEU A 35 17.93 -3.66 14.23
CA LEU A 35 19.13 -3.31 13.43
C LEU A 35 18.93 -3.66 11.94
N CYS A 36 18.40 -4.84 11.63
CA CYS A 36 18.21 -5.30 10.26
C CYS A 36 17.20 -4.46 9.46
N TYR A 37 16.23 -3.86 10.14
CA TYR A 37 15.15 -3.08 9.51
C TYR A 37 15.22 -1.57 9.83
N GLY A 38 16.22 -1.12 10.57
CA GLY A 38 16.33 0.27 11.02
C GLY A 38 16.34 1.31 9.90
N ASN A 39 16.85 0.95 8.72
CA ASN A 39 16.84 1.82 7.55
C ASN A 39 15.42 2.07 6.98
N SER A 40 14.45 1.19 7.22
CA SER A 40 13.04 1.40 6.84
C SER A 40 12.42 2.65 7.50
N TYR A 41 12.96 3.09 8.64
CA TYR A 41 12.49 4.31 9.33
C TYR A 41 12.46 5.55 8.42
N TYR A 42 13.39 5.62 7.46
CA TYR A 42 13.49 6.74 6.50
C TYR A 42 12.74 6.47 5.20
N GLY A 43 11.98 5.38 5.11
CA GLY A 43 11.19 5.03 3.93
C GLY A 43 10.04 6.01 3.68
N ALA A 44 9.68 6.15 2.40
CA ALA A 44 8.47 6.83 1.96
C ALA A 44 7.28 5.86 1.96
N PHE A 45 6.09 6.36 1.61
CA PHE A 45 4.97 5.49 1.24
C PHE A 45 5.26 4.86 -0.12
N VAL A 46 5.11 3.56 -0.24
CA VAL A 46 5.41 2.82 -1.47
C VAL A 46 4.31 1.84 -1.85
N PHE A 47 4.02 1.75 -3.14
CA PHE A 47 3.10 0.77 -3.72
C PHE A 47 1.71 0.78 -3.05
N ASP A 48 1.33 -0.33 -2.37
CA ASP A 48 0.05 -0.49 -1.70
C ASP A 48 -0.21 0.58 -0.61
N ASP A 49 0.85 1.20 -0.04
CA ASP A 49 0.72 2.19 1.03
C ASP A 49 0.00 3.46 0.56
N SER A 50 0.16 3.82 -0.73
CA SER A 50 -0.50 5.00 -1.32
C SER A 50 -2.02 4.87 -1.26
N GLU A 51 -2.57 3.71 -1.60
CA GLU A 51 -4.03 3.49 -1.62
C GLU A 51 -4.58 3.11 -0.24
N ALA A 52 -3.88 2.25 0.51
CA ALA A 52 -4.37 1.74 1.77
C ALA A 52 -4.24 2.74 2.94
N VAL A 53 -3.30 3.70 2.84
CA VAL A 53 -2.98 4.61 3.95
C VAL A 53 -3.13 6.07 3.53
N VAL A 54 -2.50 6.52 2.43
CA VAL A 54 -2.49 7.95 2.04
C VAL A 54 -3.84 8.39 1.50
N ASN A 55 -4.40 7.65 0.55
CA ASN A 55 -5.68 7.95 -0.11
C ASN A 55 -6.90 7.43 0.65
N ASN A 56 -6.69 6.69 1.74
CA ASN A 56 -7.75 6.07 2.51
C ASN A 56 -8.34 7.03 3.54
N HIS A 57 -9.56 7.52 3.29
CA HIS A 57 -10.27 8.41 4.21
C HIS A 57 -10.51 7.81 5.60
N ASP A 58 -10.54 6.48 5.73
CA ASP A 58 -10.74 5.81 7.03
C ASP A 58 -9.53 5.97 7.95
N VAL A 59 -8.36 6.27 7.42
CA VAL A 59 -7.14 6.56 8.19
C VAL A 59 -7.18 7.98 8.78
N ASN A 60 -7.93 8.89 8.15
CA ASN A 60 -8.08 10.26 8.64
C ASN A 60 -8.94 10.31 9.91
N LEU A 61 -8.56 11.17 10.89
CA LEU A 61 -9.28 11.34 12.15
C LEU A 61 -10.67 11.99 12.00
N GLU A 62 -10.91 12.72 10.92
CA GLU A 62 -12.20 13.34 10.62
C GLU A 62 -13.30 12.32 10.32
N THR A 63 -12.94 11.16 9.81
CA THR A 63 -13.90 10.09 9.50
C THR A 63 -14.41 9.46 10.80
N PRO A 64 -15.73 9.35 11.04
CA PRO A 64 -16.29 8.69 12.22
C PRO A 64 -15.81 7.22 12.32
N VAL A 65 -15.37 6.80 13.52
CA VAL A 65 -14.82 5.45 13.76
C VAL A 65 -15.78 4.33 13.35
N VAL A 66 -17.09 4.54 13.51
CA VAL A 66 -18.11 3.55 13.15
C VAL A 66 -18.10 3.20 11.67
N LYS A 67 -17.75 4.15 10.80
CA LYS A 67 -17.67 3.90 9.34
C LYS A 67 -16.61 2.88 8.96
N ILE A 68 -15.51 2.77 9.71
CA ILE A 68 -14.43 1.81 9.48
C ILE A 68 -14.97 0.36 9.48
N PHE A 69 -15.98 0.08 10.31
CA PHE A 69 -16.57 -1.26 10.40
C PHE A 69 -17.52 -1.61 9.24
N SER A 70 -17.83 -0.65 8.36
CA SER A 70 -18.63 -0.86 7.15
C SER A 70 -17.80 -0.82 5.85
N HIS A 71 -16.51 -0.52 5.95
CA HIS A 71 -15.58 -0.42 4.83
C HIS A 71 -14.59 -1.59 4.80
N ASP A 72 -14.01 -1.85 3.63
CA ASP A 72 -12.88 -2.74 3.49
C ASP A 72 -11.56 -2.04 3.85
N PHE A 73 -10.45 -2.76 3.75
CA PHE A 73 -9.11 -2.26 4.07
C PHE A 73 -8.66 -1.06 3.22
N TRP A 74 -9.29 -0.86 2.06
CA TRP A 74 -8.98 0.20 1.09
C TRP A 74 -9.92 1.42 1.20
N GLY A 75 -10.80 1.44 2.21
CA GLY A 75 -11.76 2.52 2.43
C GLY A 75 -13.01 2.43 1.55
N THR A 76 -13.21 1.33 0.82
CA THR A 76 -14.40 1.11 -0.01
C THR A 76 -15.50 0.42 0.80
N ARG A 77 -16.75 0.87 0.66
CA ARG A 77 -17.89 0.22 1.34
C ARG A 77 -17.98 -1.25 0.96
N LEU A 78 -18.18 -2.13 1.94
CA LEU A 78 -18.30 -3.58 1.73
C LEU A 78 -19.48 -3.96 0.82
N THR A 79 -20.54 -3.15 0.76
CA THR A 79 -21.70 -3.37 -0.13
C THR A 79 -21.39 -3.03 -1.60
N ASN A 80 -20.30 -2.30 -1.87
CA ASN A 80 -19.91 -1.95 -3.24
C ASN A 80 -19.35 -3.18 -3.96
N GLN A 81 -19.72 -3.36 -5.24
CA GLN A 81 -19.20 -4.43 -6.09
C GLN A 81 -17.68 -4.29 -6.36
N ALA A 82 -17.16 -3.07 -6.37
CA ALA A 82 -15.72 -2.79 -6.53
C ALA A 82 -14.88 -3.05 -5.27
N SER A 83 -15.50 -3.43 -4.13
CA SER A 83 -14.80 -3.71 -2.89
C SER A 83 -13.98 -5.00 -2.99
N HIS A 84 -12.73 -4.96 -2.55
CA HIS A 84 -11.86 -6.14 -2.40
C HIS A 84 -12.29 -7.10 -1.30
N LYS A 85 -13.31 -6.74 -0.49
CA LYS A 85 -13.83 -7.54 0.64
C LYS A 85 -12.76 -7.91 1.70
N SER A 86 -11.61 -7.27 1.70
CA SER A 86 -10.58 -7.41 2.74
C SER A 86 -10.98 -6.59 3.97
N TYR A 87 -11.57 -7.24 4.96
CA TYR A 87 -12.11 -6.58 6.15
C TYR A 87 -11.11 -6.60 7.29
N ARG A 88 -10.43 -5.46 7.56
CA ARG A 88 -9.33 -5.34 8.53
C ARG A 88 -9.42 -4.09 9.41
N PRO A 89 -10.54 -3.89 10.12
CA PRO A 89 -10.80 -2.65 10.86
C PRO A 89 -9.74 -2.37 11.95
N LEU A 90 -9.21 -3.39 12.62
CA LEU A 90 -8.18 -3.19 13.65
C LEU A 90 -6.84 -2.71 13.09
N THR A 91 -6.50 -3.09 11.86
CA THR A 91 -5.31 -2.56 11.19
C THR A 91 -5.49 -1.08 10.86
N ILE A 92 -6.64 -0.67 10.32
CA ILE A 92 -6.96 0.74 10.07
C ILE A 92 -6.94 1.54 11.38
N LEU A 93 -7.53 1.03 12.45
CA LEU A 93 -7.47 1.69 13.77
C LEU A 93 -6.02 1.86 14.26
N SER A 94 -5.13 0.93 13.97
CA SER A 94 -3.71 1.05 14.31
C SER A 94 -2.99 2.15 13.51
N PHE A 95 -3.39 2.40 12.24
CA PHE A 95 -2.90 3.54 11.46
C PHE A 95 -3.42 4.85 12.02
N ARG A 96 -4.72 4.92 12.34
CA ARG A 96 -5.31 6.11 12.99
C ARG A 96 -4.63 6.44 14.31
N PHE A 97 -4.26 5.45 15.10
CA PHE A 97 -3.52 5.64 16.34
C PHE A 97 -2.18 6.35 16.09
N ASN A 98 -1.45 5.98 15.03
CA ASN A 98 -0.23 6.71 14.63
C ASN A 98 -0.54 8.15 14.19
N VAL A 99 -1.60 8.38 13.42
CA VAL A 99 -2.02 9.73 12.99
C VAL A 99 -2.37 10.59 14.22
N TRP A 100 -3.09 10.00 15.19
CA TRP A 100 -3.40 10.67 16.44
C TRP A 100 -2.16 11.04 17.25
N LEU A 101 -1.18 10.12 17.38
CA LEU A 101 0.10 10.41 18.03
C LEU A 101 0.91 11.51 17.35
N ASN A 102 0.69 11.75 16.06
CA ASN A 102 1.35 12.79 15.27
C ASN A 102 0.46 14.04 15.09
N ASN A 103 -0.43 14.33 16.03
CA ASN A 103 -1.29 15.52 16.01
C ASN A 103 -2.15 15.66 14.73
N GLY A 104 -2.67 14.57 14.21
CA GLY A 104 -3.49 14.53 13.00
C GLY A 104 -2.71 14.45 11.69
N HIS A 105 -1.38 14.47 11.72
CA HIS A 105 -0.55 14.40 10.52
C HIS A 105 -0.14 12.96 10.18
N LEU A 106 -0.23 12.61 8.91
CA LEU A 106 0.25 11.34 8.39
C LEU A 106 1.77 11.37 8.24
N CYS A 107 2.48 10.63 9.09
CA CYS A 107 3.95 10.60 9.14
C CYS A 107 4.48 9.20 8.82
N PRO A 108 5.19 8.97 7.68
CA PRO A 108 5.69 7.67 7.31
C PRO A 108 6.68 7.11 8.34
N LYS A 109 7.55 7.95 8.93
CA LYS A 109 8.52 7.55 9.95
C LYS A 109 7.88 6.90 11.17
N SER A 110 6.77 7.46 11.66
CA SER A 110 6.02 6.91 12.80
C SER A 110 5.40 5.55 12.46
N LEU A 111 4.89 5.41 11.23
CA LEU A 111 4.29 4.17 10.75
C LEU A 111 5.33 3.06 10.57
N HIS A 112 6.48 3.34 9.98
CA HIS A 112 7.58 2.39 9.84
C HIS A 112 8.16 1.98 11.20
N LEU A 113 8.36 2.94 12.13
CA LEU A 113 8.84 2.63 13.48
C LEU A 113 7.93 1.62 14.18
N THR A 114 6.61 1.82 14.06
CA THR A 114 5.64 0.89 14.66
C THR A 114 5.79 -0.52 14.06
N ASN A 115 5.99 -0.66 12.76
CA ASN A 115 6.20 -1.96 12.13
C ASN A 115 7.50 -2.64 12.59
N ILE A 116 8.60 -1.88 12.69
CA ILE A 116 9.90 -2.39 13.20
C ILE A 116 9.75 -2.90 14.63
N VAL A 117 9.08 -2.14 15.50
CA VAL A 117 8.83 -2.53 16.89
C VAL A 117 7.95 -3.78 16.97
N LEU A 118 6.88 -3.83 16.16
CA LEU A 118 6.01 -5.01 16.10
C LEU A 118 6.78 -6.26 15.65
N HIS A 119 7.66 -6.14 14.65
CA HIS A 119 8.49 -7.26 14.21
C HIS A 119 9.45 -7.75 15.31
N ALA A 120 10.04 -6.83 16.07
CA ALA A 120 10.86 -7.19 17.23
C ALA A 120 10.04 -7.91 18.31
N ILE A 121 8.82 -7.45 18.59
CA ILE A 121 7.89 -8.11 19.52
C ILE A 121 7.56 -9.53 19.04
N VAL A 122 7.18 -9.70 17.79
CA VAL A 122 6.87 -11.03 17.20
C VAL A 122 8.08 -11.96 17.27
N SER A 123 9.28 -11.47 16.97
CA SER A 123 10.52 -12.26 17.06
C SER A 123 10.81 -12.71 18.48
N CYS A 124 10.57 -11.86 19.48
CA CYS A 124 10.69 -12.21 20.90
C CYS A 124 9.60 -13.19 21.35
N GLN A 125 8.36 -13.03 20.87
CA GLN A 125 7.29 -13.99 21.15
C GLN A 125 7.62 -15.36 20.55
N LEU A 126 8.20 -15.41 19.35
CA LEU A 126 8.64 -16.66 18.72
C LEU A 126 9.76 -17.33 19.50
N LEU A 127 10.71 -16.58 20.07
CA LEU A 127 11.70 -17.15 21.01
C LEU A 127 11.00 -17.93 22.13
N HIS A 128 9.95 -17.33 22.71
CA HIS A 128 9.19 -17.99 23.78
C HIS A 128 8.39 -19.20 23.25
N VAL A 129 7.70 -19.07 22.12
CA VAL A 129 6.93 -20.16 21.48
C VAL A 129 7.83 -21.34 21.11
N TYR A 130 9.00 -21.10 20.55
CA TYR A 130 9.96 -22.14 20.25
C TYR A 130 10.43 -22.85 21.52
N ASN A 131 10.71 -22.10 22.59
CA ASN A 131 11.06 -22.69 23.87
C ASN A 131 9.93 -23.58 24.45
N LEU A 132 8.67 -23.16 24.28
CA LEU A 132 7.50 -23.97 24.66
C LEU A 132 7.38 -25.27 23.82
N LEU A 133 7.59 -25.17 22.49
CA LEU A 133 7.54 -26.31 21.59
C LEU A 133 8.70 -27.32 21.85
N PHE A 134 9.87 -26.83 22.24
CA PHE A 134 11.01 -27.64 22.64
C PHE A 134 10.97 -28.07 24.11
N ASN A 135 9.85 -27.86 24.83
CA ASN A 135 9.61 -28.22 26.24
C ASN A 135 10.59 -27.56 27.22
N GLY A 136 11.21 -26.45 26.91
CA GLY A 136 12.19 -25.77 27.76
C GLY A 136 13.58 -26.40 27.78
N ASP A 137 13.78 -27.53 27.10
CA ASP A 137 15.03 -28.32 27.20
C ASP A 137 16.15 -27.80 26.29
N SER A 138 15.86 -26.86 25.37
CA SER A 138 16.77 -26.44 24.31
C SER A 138 16.77 -24.91 24.07
N PRO A 139 17.24 -24.10 25.06
CA PRO A 139 17.18 -22.64 24.98
C PRO A 139 18.01 -22.04 23.84
N LYS A 140 19.22 -22.63 23.56
CA LYS A 140 20.05 -22.14 22.43
C LYS A 140 19.45 -22.46 21.08
N THR A 141 18.74 -23.61 20.96
CA THR A 141 18.00 -23.99 19.78
C THR A 141 16.85 -23.01 19.50
N SER A 142 16.11 -22.66 20.55
CA SER A 142 15.03 -21.68 20.48
C SER A 142 15.55 -20.29 20.09
N PHE A 143 16.70 -19.92 20.64
CA PHE A 143 17.38 -18.66 20.30
C PHE A 143 17.84 -18.63 18.85
N LEU A 144 18.47 -19.72 18.36
CA LEU A 144 18.86 -19.83 16.96
C LEU A 144 17.65 -19.68 16.03
N ALA A 145 16.54 -20.38 16.33
CA ALA A 145 15.33 -20.30 15.54
C ALA A 145 14.75 -18.87 15.52
N ALA A 146 14.72 -18.19 16.65
CA ALA A 146 14.25 -16.81 16.76
C ALA A 146 15.16 -15.82 16.01
N LEU A 147 16.49 -16.00 16.05
CA LEU A 147 17.42 -15.18 15.28
C LEU A 147 17.24 -15.41 13.77
N MET A 148 17.11 -16.66 13.32
CA MET A 148 16.87 -16.95 11.90
C MET A 148 15.56 -16.31 11.40
N PHE A 149 14.52 -16.29 12.24
CA PHE A 149 13.29 -15.59 11.93
C PHE A 149 13.51 -14.07 11.87
N ALA A 150 14.17 -13.50 12.88
CA ALA A 150 14.38 -12.06 12.98
C ALA A 150 15.11 -11.46 11.79
N VAL A 151 16.04 -12.21 11.18
CA VAL A 151 16.88 -11.73 10.07
C VAL A 151 16.42 -12.23 8.69
N HIS A 152 15.31 -12.92 8.56
CA HIS A 152 14.93 -13.56 7.31
C HIS A 152 14.48 -12.55 6.26
N PRO A 153 15.10 -12.49 5.06
CA PRO A 153 14.80 -11.48 4.04
C PRO A 153 13.36 -11.50 3.50
N VAL A 154 12.66 -12.64 3.59
CA VAL A 154 11.26 -12.76 3.15
C VAL A 154 10.29 -11.87 3.97
N HIS A 155 10.72 -11.40 5.13
CA HIS A 155 9.90 -10.55 5.99
C HIS A 155 9.94 -9.07 5.61
N VAL A 156 10.80 -8.68 4.66
CA VAL A 156 11.00 -7.25 4.32
C VAL A 156 9.72 -6.61 3.80
N GLU A 157 8.95 -7.27 2.95
CA GLU A 157 7.64 -6.76 2.49
C GLU A 157 6.71 -6.45 3.68
N VAL A 158 6.75 -7.29 4.72
CA VAL A 158 5.89 -7.13 5.91
C VAL A 158 6.34 -6.00 6.82
N VAL A 159 7.65 -5.80 6.98
CA VAL A 159 8.21 -4.84 7.95
C VAL A 159 8.43 -3.49 7.32
N SER A 160 9.02 -3.45 6.10
CA SER A 160 9.33 -2.21 5.38
C SER A 160 8.13 -1.64 4.64
N GLY A 161 7.18 -2.45 4.17
CA GLY A 161 5.87 -2.00 3.68
C GLY A 161 4.93 -1.68 4.83
N ILE A 162 4.31 -0.50 4.84
CA ILE A 162 3.42 -0.08 5.93
C ILE A 162 2.17 -0.97 5.98
N VAL A 163 1.62 -1.37 4.84
CA VAL A 163 0.47 -2.28 4.71
C VAL A 163 0.73 -3.64 5.37
N GLY A 164 1.99 -4.07 5.47
CA GLY A 164 2.41 -5.29 6.16
C GLY A 164 2.08 -5.31 7.66
N ARG A 165 1.68 -4.19 8.25
CA ARG A 165 1.20 -4.10 9.64
C ARG A 165 0.09 -5.09 9.94
N ALA A 166 -0.78 -5.38 8.98
CA ALA A 166 -1.83 -6.38 9.12
C ALA A 166 -1.27 -7.76 9.49
N ASP A 167 -0.17 -8.16 8.86
CA ASP A 167 0.53 -9.41 9.14
C ASP A 167 1.19 -9.41 10.52
N LEU A 168 1.85 -8.31 10.88
CA LEU A 168 2.53 -8.15 12.16
C LEU A 168 1.56 -8.22 13.34
N LEU A 169 0.46 -7.48 13.29
CA LEU A 169 -0.57 -7.47 14.32
C LEU A 169 -1.25 -8.84 14.45
N SER A 170 -1.60 -9.45 13.32
CA SER A 170 -2.21 -10.77 13.29
C SER A 170 -1.27 -11.84 13.85
N ALA A 171 0.02 -11.81 13.48
CA ALA A 171 1.02 -12.74 14.02
C ALA A 171 1.25 -12.52 15.52
N CYS A 172 1.36 -11.27 15.98
CA CYS A 172 1.53 -10.93 17.39
C CYS A 172 0.38 -11.49 18.25
N LEU A 173 -0.87 -11.26 17.83
CA LEU A 173 -2.05 -11.78 18.52
C LEU A 173 -2.12 -13.31 18.44
N SER A 174 -1.83 -13.91 17.30
CA SER A 174 -1.84 -15.37 17.12
C SER A 174 -0.83 -16.08 18.02
N LEU A 175 0.40 -15.57 18.11
CA LEU A 175 1.41 -16.13 18.99
C LEU A 175 1.03 -15.97 20.47
N PHE A 176 0.41 -14.84 20.82
CA PHE A 176 -0.08 -14.61 22.16
C PHE A 176 -1.22 -15.59 22.54
N VAL A 177 -2.16 -15.84 21.60
CA VAL A 177 -3.18 -16.90 21.75
C VAL A 177 -2.53 -18.24 22.04
N PHE A 178 -1.53 -18.65 21.27
CA PHE A 178 -0.87 -19.92 21.46
C PHE A 178 -0.15 -20.02 22.81
N ILE A 179 0.48 -18.95 23.29
CA ILE A 179 1.15 -18.90 24.60
C ILE A 179 0.13 -19.12 25.73
N ILE A 180 -1.01 -18.43 25.68
CA ILE A 180 -2.07 -18.60 26.69
C ILE A 180 -2.63 -20.02 26.63
N TYR A 181 -2.98 -20.48 25.43
CA TYR A 181 -3.54 -21.81 25.22
C TYR A 181 -2.59 -22.93 25.73
N HIS A 182 -1.31 -22.83 25.37
CA HIS A 182 -0.29 -23.77 25.81
C HIS A 182 -0.19 -23.85 27.37
N ARG A 183 -0.20 -22.68 28.05
CA ARG A 183 -0.18 -22.61 29.51
C ARG A 183 -1.40 -23.29 30.12
N THR A 184 -2.59 -22.99 29.60
CA THR A 184 -3.86 -23.58 30.02
C THR A 184 -3.87 -25.09 29.81
N ALA A 185 -3.48 -25.57 28.64
CA ALA A 185 -3.51 -26.98 28.27
C ALA A 185 -2.48 -27.84 29.03
N LYS A 186 -1.37 -27.25 29.48
CA LYS A 186 -0.32 -27.94 30.25
C LYS A 186 -0.44 -27.78 31.80
N ALA A 187 -1.38 -27.00 32.28
CA ALA A 187 -1.61 -26.87 33.72
C ALA A 187 -1.98 -28.22 34.33
N LYS A 188 -1.34 -28.57 35.44
CA LYS A 188 -1.53 -29.90 36.11
C LYS A 188 -2.88 -30.00 36.80
N GLN A 189 -3.35 -28.93 37.39
CA GLN A 189 -4.67 -28.80 38.02
C GLN A 189 -5.27 -27.46 37.60
N ILE A 190 -6.28 -27.51 36.81
CA ILE A 190 -7.04 -26.32 36.37
C ILE A 190 -8.51 -26.55 36.66
N ASN A 191 -9.15 -25.57 37.31
CA ASN A 191 -10.60 -25.59 37.47
C ASN A 191 -11.29 -25.52 36.12
N THR A 192 -12.39 -26.28 35.94
CA THR A 192 -13.20 -26.31 34.70
C THR A 192 -13.59 -24.89 34.26
N LEU A 193 -14.01 -24.03 35.17
CA LEU A 193 -14.37 -22.65 34.86
C LEU A 193 -13.20 -21.85 34.29
N THR A 194 -12.02 -21.94 34.92
CA THR A 194 -10.80 -21.26 34.43
C THR A 194 -10.36 -21.78 33.05
N ASN A 195 -10.52 -23.11 32.83
CA ASN A 195 -10.24 -23.74 31.53
C ASN A 195 -11.14 -23.18 30.41
N ILE A 196 -12.46 -23.07 30.68
CA ILE A 196 -13.45 -22.52 29.77
C ILE A 196 -13.14 -21.04 29.49
N ILE A 197 -12.98 -20.21 30.53
CA ILE A 197 -12.72 -18.77 30.41
C ILE A 197 -11.46 -18.53 29.58
N ALA A 198 -10.36 -19.21 29.86
CA ALA A 198 -9.09 -19.05 29.15
C ALA A 198 -9.24 -19.46 27.66
N THR A 199 -9.98 -20.52 27.36
CA THR A 199 -10.19 -20.97 25.98
C THR A 199 -11.11 -20.01 25.20
N VAL A 200 -12.17 -19.49 25.84
CA VAL A 200 -13.04 -18.45 25.25
C VAL A 200 -12.23 -17.18 25.00
N PHE A 201 -11.37 -16.78 25.92
CA PHE A 201 -10.48 -15.63 25.74
C PHE A 201 -9.54 -15.83 24.53
N CYS A 202 -9.00 -17.05 24.34
CA CYS A 202 -8.25 -17.40 23.14
C CYS A 202 -9.10 -17.23 21.86
N CYS A 203 -10.38 -17.59 21.87
CA CYS A 203 -11.27 -17.38 20.73
C CYS A 203 -11.48 -15.88 20.44
N ILE A 204 -11.67 -15.05 21.47
CA ILE A 204 -11.80 -13.58 21.32
C ILE A 204 -10.55 -12.97 20.70
N LEU A 205 -9.37 -13.32 21.23
CA LEU A 205 -8.09 -12.84 20.67
C LEU A 205 -7.86 -13.34 19.25
N SER A 206 -8.32 -14.54 18.90
CA SER A 206 -8.26 -15.06 17.52
C SER A 206 -9.18 -14.31 16.58
N ALA A 207 -10.36 -13.89 17.06
CA ALA A 207 -11.24 -12.98 16.31
C ALA A 207 -10.56 -11.61 16.06
N MET A 208 -9.90 -11.05 17.07
CA MET A 208 -9.11 -9.82 16.90
C MET A 208 -7.96 -10.02 15.90
N ALA A 209 -7.25 -11.15 15.94
CA ALA A 209 -6.21 -11.48 14.98
C ALA A 209 -6.75 -11.56 13.55
N MET A 210 -7.96 -12.13 13.38
CA MET A 210 -8.66 -12.17 12.07
C MET A 210 -9.12 -10.77 11.63
N LEU A 211 -9.53 -9.89 12.53
CA LEU A 211 -9.87 -8.50 12.21
C LEU A 211 -8.64 -7.65 11.87
N CYS A 212 -7.44 -8.12 12.18
CA CYS A 212 -6.20 -7.56 11.65
C CYS A 212 -5.86 -8.15 10.27
N LYS A 213 -5.93 -9.49 10.14
CA LYS A 213 -5.74 -10.21 8.88
C LYS A 213 -6.40 -11.60 8.93
N GLU A 214 -6.97 -12.02 7.83
CA GLU A 214 -7.77 -13.25 7.68
C GLU A 214 -7.04 -14.51 8.16
N GLN A 215 -5.72 -14.57 7.97
CA GLN A 215 -4.86 -15.69 8.39
C GLN A 215 -4.84 -15.92 9.91
N GLY A 216 -5.15 -14.88 10.71
CA GLY A 216 -5.15 -14.95 12.16
C GLY A 216 -6.11 -16.00 12.75
N LEU A 217 -7.17 -16.36 12.01
CA LEU A 217 -8.11 -17.41 12.44
C LEU A 217 -7.47 -18.80 12.50
N MET A 218 -6.43 -19.06 11.69
CA MET A 218 -5.77 -20.38 11.62
C MET A 218 -5.06 -20.79 12.90
N ILE A 219 -4.80 -19.86 13.81
CA ILE A 219 -4.20 -20.19 15.12
C ILE A 219 -5.10 -21.09 15.96
N MET A 220 -6.42 -20.97 15.83
CA MET A 220 -7.36 -21.85 16.53
C MET A 220 -7.22 -23.30 16.06
N THR A 221 -7.08 -23.51 14.75
CA THR A 221 -6.81 -24.83 14.18
C THR A 221 -5.47 -25.39 14.66
N PHE A 222 -4.43 -24.54 14.73
CA PHE A 222 -3.13 -24.92 15.27
C PHE A 222 -3.20 -25.33 16.74
N CYS A 223 -3.95 -24.60 17.57
CA CYS A 223 -4.20 -24.96 18.97
C CYS A 223 -4.95 -26.30 19.09
N GLY A 224 -5.95 -26.55 18.22
CA GLY A 224 -6.67 -27.81 18.20
C GLY A 224 -5.76 -29.01 17.84
N VAL A 225 -4.90 -28.83 16.86
CA VAL A 225 -3.92 -29.87 16.48
C VAL A 225 -2.88 -30.08 17.60
N PHE A 226 -2.43 -29.00 18.25
CA PHE A 226 -1.57 -29.09 19.43
C PHE A 226 -2.20 -29.93 20.56
N GLU A 227 -3.50 -29.74 20.79
CA GLU A 227 -4.27 -30.53 21.78
C GLU A 227 -4.23 -32.02 21.46
N VAL A 228 -4.43 -32.39 20.20
CA VAL A 228 -4.46 -33.80 19.76
C VAL A 228 -3.07 -34.45 19.83
N ILE A 229 -2.07 -33.79 19.23
CA ILE A 229 -0.73 -34.39 19.03
C ILE A 229 0.13 -34.31 20.29
N VAL A 230 0.11 -33.16 20.98
CA VAL A 230 1.06 -32.92 22.08
C VAL A 230 0.46 -33.26 23.43
N ILE A 231 -0.76 -32.78 23.70
CA ILE A 231 -1.41 -32.96 25.01
C ILE A 231 -1.92 -34.40 25.16
N ASN A 232 -2.72 -34.87 24.21
CA ASN A 232 -3.30 -36.22 24.27
C ASN A 232 -2.39 -37.30 23.66
N LYS A 233 -1.26 -36.91 23.03
CA LYS A 233 -0.27 -37.83 22.47
C LYS A 233 -0.85 -38.80 21.45
N ILE A 234 -1.91 -38.40 20.75
CA ILE A 234 -2.54 -39.22 19.70
C ILE A 234 -1.63 -39.25 18.48
N THR A 235 -1.29 -40.47 18.02
CA THR A 235 -0.48 -40.71 16.82
C THR A 235 -1.36 -41.13 15.67
N PHE A 236 -0.87 -40.97 14.43
CA PHE A 236 -1.57 -41.44 13.24
C PHE A 236 -1.89 -42.95 13.33
N GLN A 237 -0.98 -43.74 13.91
CA GLN A 237 -1.20 -45.17 14.16
C GLN A 237 -2.37 -45.44 15.14
N ASN A 238 -2.58 -44.55 16.11
CA ASN A 238 -3.73 -44.66 17.00
C ASN A 238 -5.05 -44.37 16.26
N ILE A 239 -5.03 -43.41 15.33
CA ILE A 239 -6.18 -43.04 14.50
C ILE A 239 -6.51 -44.21 13.54
N THR A 240 -5.53 -44.76 12.84
CA THR A 240 -5.75 -45.85 11.89
C THR A 240 -6.19 -47.15 12.55
N LYS A 241 -5.72 -47.45 13.76
CA LYS A 241 -6.17 -48.62 14.55
C LYS A 241 -7.57 -48.44 15.13
N ASN A 242 -8.03 -47.21 15.33
CA ASN A 242 -9.32 -46.85 15.95
C ASN A 242 -10.19 -46.05 14.98
N ILE A 243 -10.40 -46.56 13.77
CA ILE A 243 -11.14 -45.85 12.70
C ILE A 243 -12.56 -45.41 13.12
N LYS A 244 -13.20 -46.11 14.06
CA LYS A 244 -14.50 -45.70 14.60
C LYS A 244 -14.35 -44.44 15.46
N THR A 245 -15.00 -43.35 15.09
CA THR A 245 -14.96 -42.03 15.74
C THR A 245 -15.19 -42.08 17.26
N SER A 246 -16.09 -42.95 17.72
CA SER A 246 -16.36 -43.16 19.16
C SER A 246 -15.17 -43.67 19.95
N LYS A 247 -14.27 -44.46 19.34
CA LYS A 247 -13.06 -44.92 19.98
C LYS A 247 -11.96 -43.85 20.05
N ILE A 248 -11.90 -42.98 19.01
CA ILE A 248 -10.93 -41.86 18.99
C ILE A 248 -11.30 -40.81 20.04
N ILE A 249 -12.59 -40.49 20.22
CA ILE A 249 -13.06 -39.57 21.26
C ILE A 249 -12.67 -40.07 22.67
N ARG A 250 -12.74 -41.36 22.91
CA ARG A 250 -12.32 -41.95 24.20
C ARG A 250 -10.83 -41.84 24.50
N LEU A 251 -10.00 -41.52 23.52
CA LEU A 251 -8.55 -41.26 23.72
C LEU A 251 -8.28 -39.85 24.22
N LEU A 252 -9.25 -38.94 24.12
CA LEU A 252 -9.14 -37.56 24.56
C LEU A 252 -9.52 -37.43 26.04
N LYS A 253 -8.79 -36.60 26.77
CA LYS A 253 -9.15 -36.22 28.13
C LYS A 253 -10.40 -35.33 28.11
N LYS A 254 -11.19 -35.33 29.19
CA LYS A 254 -12.41 -34.54 29.34
C LYS A 254 -12.12 -33.03 29.09
N GLU A 255 -11.11 -32.51 29.74
CA GLU A 255 -10.72 -31.10 29.64
C GLU A 255 -10.27 -30.76 28.21
N SER A 256 -9.67 -31.72 27.50
CA SER A 256 -9.27 -31.56 26.09
C SER A 256 -10.48 -31.51 25.17
N LEU A 257 -11.50 -32.33 25.44
CA LEU A 257 -12.76 -32.30 24.69
C LEU A 257 -13.50 -30.98 24.87
N GLU A 258 -13.56 -30.42 26.07
CA GLU A 258 -14.15 -29.12 26.37
C GLU A 258 -13.43 -28.02 25.56
N ARG A 259 -12.08 -27.96 25.58
CA ARG A 259 -11.31 -26.99 24.83
C ARG A 259 -11.52 -27.12 23.32
N LEU A 260 -11.48 -28.34 22.80
CA LEU A 260 -11.68 -28.58 21.36
C LEU A 260 -13.08 -28.16 20.92
N PHE A 261 -14.11 -28.46 21.73
CA PHE A 261 -15.48 -28.03 21.43
C PHE A 261 -15.59 -26.51 21.37
N ILE A 262 -15.03 -25.79 22.36
CA ILE A 262 -15.03 -24.32 22.40
C ILE A 262 -14.26 -23.74 21.19
N LEU A 263 -13.10 -24.32 20.84
CA LEU A 263 -12.32 -23.88 19.68
C LEU A 263 -13.09 -24.07 18.36
N ILE A 264 -13.73 -25.24 18.18
CA ILE A 264 -14.50 -25.51 16.96
C ILE A 264 -15.73 -24.61 16.87
N ALA A 265 -16.49 -24.49 17.97
CA ALA A 265 -17.66 -23.62 18.02
C ALA A 265 -17.26 -22.15 17.78
N GLY A 266 -16.21 -21.67 18.45
CA GLY A 266 -15.67 -20.32 18.26
C GLY A 266 -15.21 -20.09 16.82
N PHE A 267 -14.49 -21.04 16.22
CA PHE A 267 -14.06 -20.98 14.82
C PHE A 267 -15.25 -20.83 13.87
N CYS A 268 -16.26 -21.67 14.05
CA CYS A 268 -17.49 -21.61 13.20
C CYS A 268 -18.25 -20.28 13.37
N ILE A 269 -18.39 -19.78 14.62
CA ILE A 269 -19.07 -18.50 14.90
C ILE A 269 -18.31 -17.34 14.25
N ILE A 270 -16.98 -17.30 14.41
CA ILE A 270 -16.15 -16.22 13.86
C ILE A 270 -16.17 -16.26 12.31
N LEU A 271 -16.08 -17.46 11.72
CA LEU A 271 -16.14 -17.64 10.28
C LEU A 271 -17.53 -17.26 9.71
N TYR A 272 -18.60 -17.64 10.38
CA TYR A 272 -19.95 -17.24 10.01
C TYR A 272 -20.16 -15.73 10.09
N GLY A 273 -19.72 -15.08 11.18
CA GLY A 273 -19.76 -13.63 11.31
C GLY A 273 -18.97 -12.94 10.21
N ARG A 274 -17.80 -13.46 9.85
CA ARG A 274 -17.00 -12.95 8.71
C ARG A 274 -17.75 -13.08 7.39
N TRP A 275 -18.36 -14.22 7.14
CA TRP A 275 -19.12 -14.47 5.91
C TRP A 275 -20.31 -13.51 5.77
N THR A 276 -21.08 -13.30 6.86
CA THR A 276 -22.22 -12.38 6.86
C THR A 276 -21.80 -10.92 6.61
N ILE A 277 -20.66 -10.47 7.17
CA ILE A 277 -20.14 -9.12 6.95
C ILE A 277 -19.68 -8.93 5.50
N MET A 278 -19.04 -9.92 4.90
CA MET A 278 -18.53 -9.82 3.51
C MET A 278 -19.65 -9.84 2.46
N GLY A 279 -20.72 -10.56 2.69
CA GLY A 279 -21.87 -10.70 1.80
C GLY A 279 -21.60 -11.50 0.53
N SER A 280 -20.53 -11.24 -0.19
CA SER A 280 -20.14 -11.92 -1.44
C SER A 280 -18.62 -12.18 -1.47
N PRO A 281 -18.16 -13.22 -2.19
CA PRO A 281 -16.74 -13.42 -2.40
C PRO A 281 -16.15 -12.29 -3.25
N PRO A 282 -14.84 -11.96 -3.06
CA PRO A 282 -14.15 -10.99 -3.91
C PRO A 282 -14.02 -11.51 -5.34
N VAL A 283 -14.13 -10.62 -6.32
CA VAL A 283 -13.90 -10.92 -7.74
C VAL A 283 -12.51 -10.44 -8.11
N PHE A 284 -11.66 -11.34 -8.61
CA PHE A 284 -10.31 -11.03 -9.06
C PHE A 284 -10.23 -11.10 -10.58
N GLN A 285 -9.28 -10.36 -11.16
CA GLN A 285 -9.03 -10.37 -12.59
C GLN A 285 -8.06 -11.50 -12.97
N GLN A 286 -8.18 -12.00 -14.21
CA GLN A 286 -7.28 -13.03 -14.74
C GLN A 286 -5.82 -12.61 -14.70
N ILE A 287 -5.57 -11.31 -14.82
CA ILE A 287 -4.25 -10.69 -14.81
C ILE A 287 -3.52 -10.86 -13.46
N ASP A 288 -4.27 -10.82 -12.34
CA ASP A 288 -3.71 -10.91 -10.99
C ASP A 288 -3.34 -12.35 -10.61
N ASN A 289 -4.11 -13.34 -11.08
CA ASN A 289 -3.87 -14.76 -10.80
C ASN A 289 -4.27 -15.64 -11.99
N PRO A 290 -3.47 -15.69 -13.05
CA PRO A 290 -3.82 -16.40 -14.29
C PRO A 290 -4.09 -17.89 -14.08
N ALA A 291 -3.44 -18.54 -13.12
CA ALA A 291 -3.60 -19.96 -12.84
C ALA A 291 -5.01 -20.33 -12.38
N SER A 292 -5.72 -19.42 -11.70
CA SER A 292 -7.09 -19.66 -11.21
C SER A 292 -8.14 -19.72 -12.31
N PHE A 293 -7.84 -19.14 -13.48
CA PHE A 293 -8.73 -19.07 -14.65
C PHE A 293 -8.49 -20.17 -15.69
N LEU A 294 -7.58 -21.11 -15.41
CA LEU A 294 -7.40 -22.28 -16.26
C LEU A 294 -8.65 -23.17 -16.23
N THR A 295 -9.05 -23.68 -17.38
CA THR A 295 -10.30 -24.44 -17.53
C THR A 295 -10.20 -25.82 -16.88
N THR A 296 -9.06 -26.50 -17.01
CA THR A 296 -8.86 -27.84 -16.49
C THR A 296 -8.39 -27.83 -15.02
N PRO A 297 -9.05 -28.60 -14.11
CA PRO A 297 -8.60 -28.71 -12.72
C PRO A 297 -7.18 -29.21 -12.58
N PHE A 298 -6.74 -30.09 -13.50
CA PHE A 298 -5.41 -30.65 -13.48
C PHE A 298 -4.33 -29.61 -13.84
N GLU A 299 -4.56 -28.76 -14.83
CA GLU A 299 -3.65 -27.64 -15.12
C GLU A 299 -3.55 -26.68 -13.95
N ARG A 300 -4.68 -26.36 -13.28
CA ARG A 300 -4.67 -25.55 -12.05
C ARG A 300 -3.82 -26.21 -10.97
N PHE A 301 -4.01 -27.48 -10.72
CA PHE A 301 -3.22 -28.24 -9.74
C PHE A 301 -1.72 -28.17 -10.01
N VAL A 302 -1.31 -28.39 -11.26
CA VAL A 302 0.11 -28.37 -11.65
C VAL A 302 0.71 -26.97 -11.48
N ASN A 303 0.00 -25.92 -11.92
CA ASN A 303 0.48 -24.56 -11.81
C ASN A 303 0.57 -24.11 -10.33
N TYR A 304 -0.42 -24.42 -9.50
CA TYR A 304 -0.34 -24.12 -8.06
C TYR A 304 0.77 -24.93 -7.37
N SER A 305 1.01 -26.17 -7.75
CA SER A 305 2.11 -26.97 -7.23
C SER A 305 3.47 -26.33 -7.53
N TYR A 306 3.63 -25.78 -8.74
CA TYR A 306 4.82 -25.02 -9.12
C TYR A 306 4.96 -23.72 -8.30
N ILE A 307 3.87 -23.00 -8.07
CA ILE A 307 3.84 -21.80 -7.22
C ILE A 307 4.22 -22.16 -5.77
N TYR A 308 3.73 -23.27 -5.22
CA TYR A 308 4.12 -23.73 -3.86
C TYR A 308 5.61 -24.02 -3.78
N LEU A 309 6.18 -24.64 -4.81
CA LEU A 309 7.61 -24.87 -4.88
C LEU A 309 8.41 -23.57 -4.86
N ILE A 310 7.98 -22.56 -5.63
CA ILE A 310 8.63 -21.23 -5.62
C ILE A 310 8.53 -20.57 -4.24
N ASN A 311 7.38 -20.65 -3.58
CA ASN A 311 7.23 -20.13 -2.21
C ASN A 311 8.21 -20.79 -1.23
N ILE A 312 8.40 -22.12 -1.32
CA ILE A 312 9.39 -22.84 -0.52
C ILE A 312 10.81 -22.42 -0.91
N TRP A 313 11.08 -22.25 -2.22
CA TRP A 313 12.37 -21.79 -2.70
C TRP A 313 12.73 -20.40 -2.16
N ILE A 314 11.80 -19.46 -2.15
CA ILE A 314 11.98 -18.12 -1.59
C ILE A 314 12.31 -18.18 -0.09
N MET A 315 11.74 -19.13 0.65
CA MET A 315 12.09 -19.34 2.07
C MET A 315 13.48 -19.97 2.27
N ILE A 316 13.95 -20.79 1.33
CA ILE A 316 15.28 -21.41 1.39
C ILE A 316 16.36 -20.44 0.90
N CYS A 317 16.11 -19.79 -0.22
CA CYS A 317 17.05 -18.93 -0.92
C CYS A 317 16.38 -17.58 -1.27
N PRO A 318 16.31 -16.63 -0.33
CA PRO A 318 15.60 -15.37 -0.48
C PRO A 318 16.40 -14.34 -1.29
N VAL A 319 16.91 -14.74 -2.44
CA VAL A 319 17.65 -13.87 -3.38
C VAL A 319 16.70 -13.17 -4.33
N TRP A 320 15.75 -13.91 -4.90
CA TRP A 320 14.77 -13.40 -5.86
C TRP A 320 13.53 -12.96 -5.11
N LEU A 321 13.49 -11.67 -4.74
CA LEU A 321 12.37 -11.06 -4.04
C LEU A 321 11.78 -9.97 -4.93
N CYS A 322 10.45 -10.01 -5.15
CA CYS A 322 9.71 -9.08 -5.99
C CYS A 322 8.42 -8.66 -5.30
N PHE A 323 8.04 -7.40 -5.41
CA PHE A 323 6.80 -6.90 -4.80
C PHE A 323 5.54 -7.43 -5.51
N ASP A 324 5.66 -7.86 -6.78
CA ASP A 324 4.55 -8.38 -7.58
C ASP A 324 5.05 -9.46 -8.56
N TRP A 325 4.42 -10.63 -8.53
CA TRP A 325 4.76 -11.81 -9.33
C TRP A 325 3.71 -12.11 -10.40
N SER A 326 2.81 -11.17 -10.69
CA SER A 326 1.74 -11.31 -11.68
C SER A 326 2.21 -11.03 -13.12
N MET A 327 1.30 -10.91 -14.05
CA MET A 327 1.48 -10.42 -15.42
C MET A 327 2.70 -10.97 -16.18
N GLY A 328 2.89 -12.30 -16.18
CA GLY A 328 3.93 -12.93 -16.98
C GLY A 328 5.26 -13.20 -16.25
N CYS A 329 5.41 -12.76 -14.97
CA CYS A 329 6.59 -13.11 -14.17
C CYS A 329 6.75 -14.62 -14.01
N ILE A 330 5.65 -15.35 -13.81
CA ILE A 330 5.62 -16.82 -13.78
C ILE A 330 4.76 -17.32 -14.95
N PRO A 331 5.37 -17.80 -16.04
CA PRO A 331 4.63 -18.34 -17.17
C PRO A 331 3.85 -19.58 -16.81
N LEU A 332 2.59 -19.69 -17.27
CA LEU A 332 1.75 -20.86 -17.07
C LEU A 332 2.35 -22.11 -17.70
N ILE A 333 2.22 -23.25 -17.02
CA ILE A 333 2.50 -24.57 -17.55
C ILE A 333 1.23 -25.04 -18.26
N ARG A 334 1.30 -25.27 -19.58
CA ARG A 334 0.20 -25.76 -20.40
C ARG A 334 0.52 -27.14 -20.96
N PHE A 335 -0.49 -28.01 -21.06
CA PHE A 335 -0.31 -29.38 -21.55
C PHE A 335 0.01 -29.46 -23.04
N ASN A 336 -0.36 -28.47 -23.84
CA ASN A 336 0.00 -28.40 -25.25
C ASN A 336 1.53 -28.41 -25.48
N THR A 337 2.29 -28.10 -24.43
CA THR A 337 3.76 -28.12 -24.43
C THR A 337 4.37 -29.38 -23.81
N PHE A 338 3.53 -30.33 -23.33
CA PHE A 338 3.99 -31.61 -22.79
C PHE A 338 4.50 -32.54 -23.91
N PRO A 339 5.60 -33.28 -23.77
CA PRO A 339 6.51 -33.36 -22.61
C PRO A 339 7.63 -32.30 -22.59
N LYS A 340 7.54 -31.23 -23.39
CA LYS A 340 8.62 -30.26 -23.63
C LYS A 340 8.88 -29.29 -22.46
N ASP A 341 7.94 -29.14 -21.51
CA ASP A 341 8.13 -28.23 -20.37
C ASP A 341 8.81 -28.95 -19.19
N PRO A 342 10.10 -28.67 -18.90
CA PRO A 342 10.87 -29.36 -17.86
C PRO A 342 10.34 -29.11 -16.45
N ARG A 343 9.52 -28.07 -16.25
CA ARG A 343 8.93 -27.73 -14.94
C ARG A 343 7.98 -28.82 -14.44
N LEU A 344 7.42 -29.64 -15.32
CA LEU A 344 6.59 -30.79 -14.95
C LEU A 344 7.37 -31.84 -14.13
N PHE A 345 8.61 -32.13 -14.52
CA PHE A 345 9.46 -33.03 -13.75
C PHE A 345 9.80 -32.47 -12.38
N ILE A 346 9.98 -31.15 -12.28
CA ILE A 346 10.22 -30.45 -11.00
C ILE A 346 9.00 -30.57 -10.09
N VAL A 347 7.79 -30.37 -10.61
CA VAL A 347 6.53 -30.53 -9.86
C VAL A 347 6.35 -31.96 -9.39
N PHE A 348 6.64 -32.97 -10.25
CA PHE A 348 6.57 -34.37 -9.85
C PHE A 348 7.58 -34.70 -8.74
N GLY A 349 8.83 -34.24 -8.87
CA GLY A 349 9.86 -34.38 -7.84
C GLY A 349 9.46 -33.73 -6.52
N PHE A 350 8.85 -32.54 -6.58
CA PHE A 350 8.32 -31.85 -5.41
C PHE A 350 7.31 -32.69 -4.64
N TRP A 351 6.31 -33.25 -5.32
CA TRP A 351 5.30 -34.09 -4.66
C TRP A 351 5.90 -35.37 -4.11
N THR A 352 6.84 -35.98 -4.82
CA THR A 352 7.57 -37.19 -4.34
C THR A 352 8.30 -36.86 -3.03
N ILE A 353 9.04 -35.76 -2.98
CA ILE A 353 9.77 -35.33 -1.78
C ILE A 353 8.78 -35.00 -0.65
N LEU A 354 7.69 -34.30 -0.94
CA LEU A 354 6.68 -33.94 0.05
C LEU A 354 6.02 -35.19 0.66
N VAL A 355 5.69 -36.18 -0.14
CA VAL A 355 5.13 -37.48 0.31
C VAL A 355 6.14 -38.19 1.21
N LEU A 356 7.41 -38.23 0.84
CA LEU A 356 8.47 -38.86 1.65
C LEU A 356 8.65 -38.12 3.00
N ILE A 357 8.62 -36.79 2.98
CA ILE A 357 8.68 -35.98 4.22
C ILE A 357 7.46 -36.27 5.09
N PHE A 358 6.27 -36.28 4.51
CA PHE A 358 5.02 -36.54 5.21
C PHE A 358 5.01 -37.96 5.81
N TYR A 359 5.46 -38.97 5.05
CA TYR A 359 5.64 -40.33 5.55
C TYR A 359 6.59 -40.36 6.76
N LYS A 360 7.74 -39.70 6.68
CA LYS A 360 8.69 -39.60 7.80
C LYS A 360 8.06 -38.88 9.01
N ILE A 361 7.31 -37.80 8.79
CA ILE A 361 6.62 -37.08 9.87
C ILE A 361 5.59 -37.96 10.58
N LEU A 362 4.84 -38.79 9.84
CA LEU A 362 3.81 -39.66 10.39
C LEU A 362 4.36 -40.91 11.09
N PHE A 363 5.38 -41.56 10.51
CA PHE A 363 5.83 -42.88 10.92
C PHE A 363 7.17 -42.90 11.67
N SER A 364 7.91 -41.78 11.75
CA SER A 364 9.17 -41.72 12.49
C SER A 364 8.97 -42.05 13.97
N LYS A 365 9.92 -42.80 14.52
CA LYS A 365 10.00 -43.10 15.96
C LYS A 365 10.94 -42.14 16.73
N ASN A 366 11.41 -41.05 16.07
CA ASN A 366 12.41 -40.16 16.63
C ASN A 366 11.86 -39.27 17.76
N TYR A 367 12.75 -38.86 18.64
CA TYR A 367 12.46 -37.96 19.78
C TYR A 367 11.83 -36.63 19.34
N ASP A 368 12.29 -36.07 18.21
CA ASP A 368 11.86 -34.76 17.69
C ASP A 368 10.59 -34.83 16.83
N LYS A 369 9.93 -35.99 16.77
CA LYS A 369 8.75 -36.19 15.92
C LYS A 369 7.67 -35.14 16.13
N LYS A 370 7.35 -34.86 17.40
CA LYS A 370 6.28 -33.91 17.75
C LYS A 370 6.64 -32.48 17.35
N GLN A 371 7.89 -32.09 17.59
CA GLN A 371 8.39 -30.76 17.19
C GLN A 371 8.36 -30.60 15.67
N LEU A 372 8.77 -31.63 14.93
CA LEU A 372 8.71 -31.66 13.48
C LEU A 372 7.27 -31.57 12.97
N GLN A 373 6.33 -32.30 13.59
CA GLN A 373 4.92 -32.23 13.28
C GLN A 373 4.36 -30.82 13.52
N MET A 374 4.67 -30.24 14.68
CA MET A 374 4.19 -28.89 15.02
C MET A 374 4.80 -27.81 14.09
N GLY A 375 6.09 -27.91 13.73
CA GLY A 375 6.70 -27.00 12.78
C GLY A 375 6.06 -27.09 11.41
N PHE A 376 5.86 -28.31 10.89
CA PHE A 376 5.19 -28.52 9.62
C PHE A 376 3.74 -27.98 9.61
N LEU A 377 2.98 -28.25 10.66
CA LEU A 377 1.59 -27.82 10.79
C LEU A 377 1.47 -26.29 11.01
N LEU A 378 2.40 -25.67 11.72
CA LEU A 378 2.45 -24.22 11.86
C LEU A 378 2.64 -23.57 10.47
N GLY A 379 3.60 -24.06 9.68
CA GLY A 379 3.83 -23.59 8.31
C GLY A 379 2.63 -23.81 7.41
N LEU A 380 2.10 -25.02 7.38
CA LEU A 380 0.99 -25.42 6.51
C LEU A 380 -0.30 -24.65 6.82
N LEU A 381 -0.73 -24.63 8.09
CA LEU A 381 -2.00 -24.02 8.49
C LEU A 381 -1.99 -22.49 8.29
N SER A 382 -0.87 -21.82 8.62
CA SER A 382 -0.77 -20.38 8.39
C SER A 382 -0.67 -20.00 6.91
N PHE A 383 -0.21 -20.90 6.03
CA PHE A 383 -0.19 -20.70 4.58
C PHE A 383 -1.53 -21.03 3.90
N LEU A 384 -2.36 -21.89 4.50
CA LEU A 384 -3.56 -22.45 3.90
C LEU A 384 -4.53 -21.40 3.31
N PRO A 385 -4.83 -20.24 3.97
CA PRO A 385 -5.69 -19.22 3.38
C PRO A 385 -5.13 -18.55 2.11
N ALA A 386 -3.81 -18.58 1.92
CA ALA A 386 -3.14 -18.00 0.76
C ALA A 386 -2.84 -19.03 -0.35
N SER A 387 -3.21 -20.29 -0.13
CA SER A 387 -2.83 -21.41 -1.00
C SER A 387 -3.68 -21.58 -2.27
N ASN A 388 -4.74 -20.80 -2.46
CA ASN A 388 -5.75 -21.02 -3.51
C ASN A 388 -6.50 -22.37 -3.44
N LEU A 389 -6.38 -23.12 -2.34
CA LEU A 389 -7.09 -24.40 -2.19
C LEU A 389 -8.53 -24.22 -1.73
N MET A 390 -8.77 -23.26 -0.83
CA MET A 390 -10.10 -23.01 -0.26
C MET A 390 -10.89 -22.00 -1.07
N PHE A 391 -10.22 -20.95 -1.54
CA PHE A 391 -10.78 -19.87 -2.37
C PHE A 391 -9.65 -19.23 -3.18
N THR A 392 -10.01 -18.59 -4.30
CA THR A 392 -9.06 -17.86 -5.14
C THR A 392 -8.57 -16.61 -4.42
N VAL A 393 -7.27 -16.34 -4.49
CA VAL A 393 -6.65 -15.11 -3.98
C VAL A 393 -6.22 -14.20 -5.14
N GLY A 394 -6.15 -12.90 -4.91
CA GLY A 394 -5.83 -11.87 -5.90
C GLY A 394 -4.34 -11.65 -6.15
N PHE A 395 -3.51 -12.70 -6.08
CA PHE A 395 -2.07 -12.63 -6.36
C PHE A 395 -1.52 -14.00 -6.76
N VAL A 396 -0.40 -14.03 -7.46
CA VAL A 396 0.33 -15.28 -7.78
C VAL A 396 1.21 -15.67 -6.61
N ILE A 397 2.15 -14.81 -6.22
CA ILE A 397 2.98 -14.93 -5.02
C ILE A 397 2.97 -13.56 -4.33
N ALA A 398 2.92 -13.57 -3.00
CA ALA A 398 3.15 -12.42 -2.15
C ALA A 398 4.07 -12.83 -1.01
N GLU A 399 5.23 -12.18 -0.87
CA GLU A 399 6.22 -12.53 0.15
C GLU A 399 5.64 -12.39 1.56
N ARG A 400 4.77 -11.40 1.76
CA ARG A 400 4.10 -11.13 3.05
C ARG A 400 3.29 -12.31 3.60
N VAL A 401 2.75 -13.18 2.75
CA VAL A 401 1.97 -14.33 3.24
C VAL A 401 2.85 -15.42 3.85
N LEU A 402 4.17 -15.38 3.60
CA LEU A 402 5.14 -16.32 4.13
C LEU A 402 5.65 -15.93 5.53
N TYR A 403 5.23 -14.79 6.09
CA TYR A 403 5.70 -14.29 7.38
C TYR A 403 5.53 -15.30 8.50
N LEU A 404 4.32 -15.71 8.82
CA LEU A 404 4.06 -16.71 9.86
C LEU A 404 4.40 -18.15 9.42
N PRO A 405 4.17 -18.58 8.17
CA PRO A 405 4.63 -19.88 7.68
C PRO A 405 6.13 -20.13 7.84
N SER A 406 6.97 -19.11 7.67
CA SER A 406 8.42 -19.21 7.85
C SER A 406 8.82 -19.62 9.29
N ALA A 407 8.01 -19.25 10.31
CA ALA A 407 8.25 -19.68 11.68
C ALA A 407 8.19 -21.21 11.82
N GLY A 408 7.23 -21.86 11.14
CA GLY A 408 7.14 -23.31 11.08
C GLY A 408 8.28 -23.95 10.28
N PHE A 409 8.61 -23.34 9.14
CA PHE A 409 9.73 -23.77 8.29
C PHE A 409 11.08 -23.73 9.04
N ILE A 410 11.34 -22.70 9.81
CA ILE A 410 12.56 -22.55 10.61
C ILE A 410 12.70 -23.66 11.66
N ILE A 411 11.61 -24.13 12.28
CA ILE A 411 11.64 -25.31 13.17
C ILE A 411 12.19 -26.52 12.41
N ILE A 412 11.72 -26.76 11.19
CA ILE A 412 12.17 -27.90 10.37
C ILE A 412 13.67 -27.78 10.06
N ILE A 413 14.13 -26.59 9.66
CA ILE A 413 15.54 -26.32 9.38
C ILE A 413 16.41 -26.57 10.62
N VAL A 414 16.04 -26.01 11.77
CA VAL A 414 16.82 -26.15 13.01
C VAL A 414 16.86 -27.61 13.48
N LEU A 415 15.78 -28.38 13.32
CA LEU A 415 15.79 -29.81 13.60
C LEU A 415 16.66 -30.61 12.61
N GLY A 416 16.72 -30.17 11.35
CA GLY A 416 17.64 -30.71 10.34
C GLY A 416 19.11 -30.45 10.72
N ILE A 417 19.44 -29.22 11.05
CA ILE A 417 20.76 -28.81 11.54
C ILE A 417 21.18 -29.63 12.74
N ARG A 418 20.27 -29.84 13.70
CA ARG A 418 20.50 -30.66 14.86
C ARG A 418 20.96 -32.07 14.51
N ARG A 419 20.37 -32.69 13.50
CA ARG A 419 20.75 -34.04 13.05
C ARG A 419 22.16 -34.06 12.44
N LEU A 420 22.51 -33.04 11.66
CA LEU A 420 23.84 -32.90 11.07
C LEU A 420 24.92 -32.73 12.16
N CYS A 421 24.63 -32.02 13.24
CA CYS A 421 25.54 -31.80 14.35
C CYS A 421 25.82 -33.05 15.21
N LEU A 422 25.14 -34.17 15.00
CA LEU A 422 25.46 -35.44 15.71
C LEU A 422 26.82 -35.99 15.30
N ASN A 423 27.32 -35.68 14.13
CA ASN A 423 28.67 -36.03 13.68
C ASN A 423 29.68 -34.95 14.12
N TYR A 424 30.69 -35.31 14.89
CA TYR A 424 31.70 -34.40 15.46
C TYR A 424 32.48 -33.66 14.35
N PHE A 425 32.79 -34.35 13.28
CA PHE A 425 33.53 -33.77 12.15
C PHE A 425 32.73 -32.67 11.43
N VAL A 426 31.43 -32.85 11.25
CA VAL A 426 30.53 -31.92 10.57
C VAL A 426 30.17 -30.74 11.47
N GLN A 427 30.21 -30.91 12.79
CA GLN A 427 29.75 -29.92 13.75
C GLN A 427 30.44 -28.55 13.61
N ARG A 428 31.77 -28.53 13.39
CA ARG A 428 32.54 -27.28 13.23
C ARG A 428 32.12 -26.52 11.99
N ILE A 429 31.97 -27.26 10.87
CA ILE A 429 31.52 -26.70 9.58
C ILE A 429 30.10 -26.15 9.74
N VAL A 430 29.18 -26.90 10.32
CA VAL A 430 27.78 -26.48 10.52
C VAL A 430 27.70 -25.20 11.37
N ARG A 431 28.54 -25.08 12.42
CA ARG A 431 28.61 -23.83 13.24
C ARG A 431 29.00 -22.64 12.38
N MET A 432 30.01 -22.76 11.55
CA MET A 432 30.47 -21.69 10.66
C MET A 432 29.38 -21.35 9.64
N CYS A 433 28.72 -22.35 9.06
CA CYS A 433 27.62 -22.16 8.11
C CYS A 433 26.42 -21.43 8.74
N ILE A 434 26.07 -21.75 10.01
CA ILE A 434 24.99 -21.05 10.73
C ILE A 434 25.31 -19.56 10.88
N LEU A 435 26.50 -19.23 11.36
CA LEU A 435 26.92 -17.84 11.54
C LEU A 435 26.96 -17.10 10.22
N LEU A 436 27.51 -17.72 9.17
CA LEU A 436 27.54 -17.17 7.83
C LEU A 436 26.12 -16.93 7.31
N LEU A 437 25.21 -17.88 7.49
CA LEU A 437 23.81 -17.76 7.05
C LEU A 437 23.10 -16.57 7.73
N ILE A 438 23.27 -16.42 9.05
CA ILE A 438 22.71 -15.28 9.79
C ILE A 438 23.29 -13.96 9.26
N CYS A 439 24.61 -13.88 9.02
CA CYS A 439 25.24 -12.69 8.46
C CYS A 439 24.70 -12.38 7.03
N VAL A 440 24.65 -13.37 6.15
CA VAL A 440 24.17 -13.22 4.77
C VAL A 440 22.71 -12.77 4.77
N HIS A 441 21.85 -13.41 5.58
CA HIS A 441 20.45 -13.01 5.71
C HIS A 441 20.31 -11.58 6.25
N SER A 442 21.09 -11.19 7.27
CA SER A 442 21.08 -9.83 7.81
C SER A 442 21.46 -8.79 6.76
N ILE A 443 22.53 -9.04 6.00
CA ILE A 443 22.97 -8.15 4.92
C ILE A 443 21.90 -8.07 3.83
N ARG A 444 21.36 -9.22 3.39
CA ARG A 444 20.31 -9.25 2.36
C ARG A 444 19.03 -8.56 2.81
N THR A 445 18.63 -8.74 4.08
CA THR A 445 17.48 -8.05 4.68
C THR A 445 17.68 -6.53 4.67
N TYR A 446 18.86 -6.06 5.09
CA TYR A 446 19.18 -4.64 5.05
C TYR A 446 19.19 -4.07 3.63
N GLN A 447 19.75 -4.79 2.65
CA GLN A 447 19.74 -4.39 1.24
C GLN A 447 18.30 -4.36 0.69
N ARG A 448 17.50 -5.42 0.94
CA ARG A 448 16.11 -5.48 0.48
C ARG A 448 15.25 -4.39 1.13
N SER A 449 15.46 -4.12 2.41
CA SER A 449 14.77 -3.04 3.11
C SER A 449 15.07 -1.65 2.50
N LYS A 450 16.29 -1.45 2.00
CA LYS A 450 16.65 -0.24 1.24
C LYS A 450 15.91 -0.16 -0.09
N GLU A 451 15.68 -1.29 -0.76
CA GLU A 451 14.88 -1.33 -2.00
C GLU A 451 13.42 -0.89 -1.76
N TRP A 452 12.90 -1.02 -0.53
CA TRP A 452 11.57 -0.56 -0.10
C TRP A 452 11.53 0.90 0.39
N SER A 453 12.62 1.66 0.25
CA SER A 453 12.67 3.05 0.71
C SER A 453 11.92 4.04 -0.19
N SER A 454 11.77 3.73 -1.48
CA SER A 454 11.04 4.54 -2.46
C SER A 454 10.44 3.67 -3.57
N GLU A 455 9.39 4.18 -4.24
CA GLU A 455 8.76 3.47 -5.36
C GLU A 455 9.75 3.18 -6.49
N LEU A 456 10.60 4.15 -6.82
CA LEU A 456 11.58 4.00 -7.90
C LEU A 456 12.58 2.87 -7.64
N GLU A 457 13.15 2.78 -6.44
CA GLU A 457 14.08 1.72 -6.06
C GLU A 457 13.38 0.35 -6.02
N LEU A 458 12.15 0.32 -5.48
CA LEU A 458 11.33 -0.89 -5.43
C LEU A 458 11.08 -1.46 -6.82
N PHE A 459 10.63 -0.61 -7.76
CA PHE A 459 10.28 -1.05 -9.12
C PHE A 459 11.54 -1.38 -9.95
N ARG A 460 12.64 -0.66 -9.77
CA ARG A 460 13.93 -1.03 -10.37
C ARG A 460 14.45 -2.37 -9.89
N SER A 461 14.30 -2.67 -8.61
CA SER A 461 14.71 -3.97 -8.06
C SER A 461 13.86 -5.11 -8.61
N ALA A 462 12.55 -4.89 -8.76
CA ALA A 462 11.62 -5.86 -9.30
C ALA A 462 11.90 -6.21 -10.76
N LEU A 463 12.34 -5.24 -11.56
CA LEU A 463 12.70 -5.45 -12.95
C LEU A 463 13.84 -6.47 -13.13
N LYS A 464 14.77 -6.55 -12.15
CA LYS A 464 15.87 -7.54 -12.16
C LYS A 464 15.37 -8.97 -11.92
N VAL A 465 14.25 -9.12 -11.21
CA VAL A 465 13.68 -10.44 -10.85
C VAL A 465 12.61 -10.86 -11.85
N CYS A 466 11.74 -9.94 -12.24
CA CYS A 466 10.58 -10.16 -13.10
C CYS A 466 10.61 -9.26 -14.35
N PRO A 467 11.59 -9.41 -15.27
CA PRO A 467 11.70 -8.53 -16.44
C PRO A 467 10.55 -8.67 -17.44
N MET A 468 9.79 -9.76 -17.39
CA MET A 468 8.63 -10.02 -18.25
C MET A 468 7.31 -9.59 -17.60
N ASN A 469 7.33 -8.91 -16.46
CA ASN A 469 6.13 -8.43 -15.80
C ASN A 469 5.73 -7.04 -16.30
N ALA A 470 4.64 -6.96 -17.06
CA ALA A 470 4.12 -5.72 -17.61
C ALA A 470 3.78 -4.67 -16.51
N LYS A 471 3.31 -5.12 -15.34
CA LYS A 471 2.96 -4.22 -14.21
C LYS A 471 4.20 -3.58 -13.58
N VAL A 472 5.34 -4.28 -13.55
CA VAL A 472 6.62 -3.71 -13.10
C VAL A 472 7.06 -2.58 -14.03
N HIS A 473 6.99 -2.81 -15.35
CA HIS A 473 7.32 -1.77 -16.34
C HIS A 473 6.37 -0.58 -16.24
N TYR A 474 5.06 -0.82 -16.08
CA TYR A 474 4.05 0.23 -15.90
C TYR A 474 4.31 1.09 -14.66
N ASN A 475 4.53 0.47 -13.50
CA ASN A 475 4.77 1.18 -12.26
C ASN A 475 6.09 1.98 -12.30
N LEU A 476 7.15 1.38 -12.87
CA LEU A 476 8.41 2.08 -13.08
C LEU A 476 8.25 3.28 -14.01
N ALA A 477 7.50 3.13 -15.11
CA ALA A 477 7.19 4.22 -16.02
C ALA A 477 6.45 5.36 -15.33
N LYS A 478 5.45 5.04 -14.49
CA LYS A 478 4.71 6.04 -13.69
C LYS A 478 5.66 6.82 -12.79
N SER A 479 6.48 6.13 -11.98
CA SER A 479 7.43 6.80 -11.09
C SER A 479 8.47 7.64 -11.84
N LEU A 480 8.93 7.20 -13.02
CA LEU A 480 9.83 7.98 -13.86
C LEU A 480 9.18 9.24 -14.42
N ALA A 481 7.91 9.15 -14.84
CA ALA A 481 7.13 10.31 -15.29
C ALA A 481 6.94 11.34 -14.17
N ASP A 482 6.63 10.89 -12.95
CA ASP A 482 6.41 11.76 -11.78
C ASP A 482 7.67 12.56 -11.39
N ILE A 483 8.87 12.02 -11.65
CA ILE A 483 10.15 12.72 -11.42
C ILE A 483 10.67 13.46 -12.65
N GLY A 484 9.91 13.49 -13.77
CA GLY A 484 10.26 14.23 -14.98
C GLY A 484 11.16 13.50 -15.98
N HIS A 485 11.49 12.21 -15.76
CA HIS A 485 12.25 11.39 -16.71
C HIS A 485 11.35 10.87 -17.83
N THR A 486 10.80 11.81 -18.61
CA THR A 486 9.71 11.57 -19.56
C THR A 486 10.08 10.56 -20.66
N GLN A 487 11.30 10.59 -21.21
CA GLN A 487 11.68 9.68 -22.29
C GLN A 487 11.80 8.24 -21.81
N GLU A 488 12.46 8.02 -20.68
CA GLU A 488 12.56 6.67 -20.09
C GLU A 488 11.17 6.13 -19.71
N ALA A 489 10.27 7.00 -19.22
CA ALA A 489 8.89 6.62 -18.92
C ALA A 489 8.14 6.12 -20.16
N ILE A 490 8.26 6.82 -21.30
CA ILE A 490 7.67 6.39 -22.60
C ILE A 490 8.18 5.00 -22.98
N ASP A 491 9.50 4.79 -22.93
CA ASP A 491 10.11 3.52 -23.31
C ASP A 491 9.60 2.38 -22.43
N ARG A 492 9.46 2.62 -21.10
CA ARG A 492 8.91 1.64 -20.16
C ARG A 492 7.42 1.36 -20.39
N TYR A 493 6.60 2.38 -20.68
CA TYR A 493 5.20 2.16 -21.05
C TYR A 493 5.07 1.38 -22.36
N LYS A 494 5.85 1.72 -23.40
CA LYS A 494 5.86 0.97 -24.66
C LYS A 494 6.26 -0.49 -24.43
N HIS A 495 7.24 -0.74 -23.56
CA HIS A 495 7.64 -2.10 -23.18
C HIS A 495 6.54 -2.84 -22.41
N ALA A 496 5.83 -2.18 -21.50
CA ALA A 496 4.67 -2.75 -20.80
C ALA A 496 3.57 -3.17 -21.80
N LEU A 497 3.31 -2.35 -22.81
CA LEU A 497 2.34 -2.64 -23.87
C LEU A 497 2.79 -3.74 -24.83
N LEU A 498 4.11 -3.90 -25.05
CA LEU A 498 4.67 -5.02 -25.82
C LEU A 498 4.42 -6.34 -25.08
N LEU A 499 4.63 -6.36 -23.76
CA LEU A 499 4.41 -7.55 -22.92
C LEU A 499 2.92 -7.85 -22.72
N HIS A 500 2.09 -6.81 -22.59
CA HIS A 500 0.65 -6.94 -22.42
C HIS A 500 -0.11 -5.94 -23.31
N PRO A 501 -0.42 -6.33 -24.57
CA PRO A 501 -1.04 -5.43 -25.56
C PRO A 501 -2.43 -4.90 -25.20
N ARG A 502 -3.09 -5.45 -24.18
CA ARG A 502 -4.42 -5.02 -23.70
C ARG A 502 -4.35 -4.26 -22.37
N TYR A 503 -3.21 -3.64 -22.05
CA TYR A 503 -3.03 -2.91 -20.80
C TYR A 503 -3.57 -1.48 -20.92
N ASP A 504 -4.87 -1.32 -20.68
CA ASP A 504 -5.63 -0.08 -20.79
C ASP A 504 -5.05 1.09 -19.96
N GLN A 505 -4.63 0.83 -18.71
CA GLN A 505 -4.02 1.84 -17.85
C GLN A 505 -2.69 2.36 -18.42
N ALA A 506 -1.86 1.46 -18.97
CA ALA A 506 -0.60 1.86 -19.60
C ALA A 506 -0.83 2.69 -20.86
N MET A 507 -1.85 2.34 -21.68
CA MET A 507 -2.25 3.13 -22.85
C MET A 507 -2.67 4.54 -22.43
N ASN A 508 -3.53 4.67 -21.42
CA ASN A 508 -4.02 5.96 -20.93
C ASN A 508 -2.87 6.85 -20.42
N ASN A 509 -1.95 6.30 -19.62
CA ASN A 509 -0.86 7.08 -19.05
C ASN A 509 0.19 7.47 -20.10
N LEU A 510 0.50 6.57 -21.03
CA LEU A 510 1.37 6.87 -22.16
C LEU A 510 0.77 7.98 -23.04
N ALA A 511 -0.52 7.87 -23.37
CA ALA A 511 -1.22 8.87 -24.15
C ALA A 511 -1.21 10.25 -23.48
N ASN A 512 -1.28 10.30 -22.17
CA ASN A 512 -1.19 11.57 -21.42
C ASN A 512 0.17 12.25 -21.61
N ILE A 513 1.26 11.47 -21.57
CA ILE A 513 2.61 11.99 -21.82
C ILE A 513 2.78 12.44 -23.27
N LEU A 514 2.27 11.65 -24.24
CA LEU A 514 2.36 11.97 -25.68
C LEU A 514 1.56 13.23 -26.00
N LYS A 515 0.38 13.41 -25.39
CA LYS A 515 -0.41 14.64 -25.52
C LYS A 515 0.39 15.87 -25.06
N ASP A 516 1.09 15.76 -23.91
CA ASP A 516 1.91 16.87 -23.38
C ASP A 516 3.13 17.16 -24.27
N LYS A 517 3.57 16.18 -25.08
CA LYS A 517 4.57 16.34 -26.16
C LYS A 517 3.99 16.81 -27.49
N ASN A 518 2.67 17.02 -27.59
CA ASN A 518 1.96 17.35 -28.82
C ASN A 518 1.96 16.21 -29.87
N GLU A 519 2.19 14.96 -29.46
CA GLU A 519 2.07 13.76 -30.31
C GLU A 519 0.63 13.25 -30.29
N LEU A 520 -0.32 14.07 -30.85
CA LEU A 520 -1.75 13.87 -30.63
C LEU A 520 -2.32 12.63 -31.32
N GLU A 521 -1.80 12.24 -32.50
CA GLU A 521 -2.28 11.08 -33.25
C GLU A 521 -1.98 9.77 -32.56
N GLU A 522 -0.76 9.59 -32.03
CA GLU A 522 -0.39 8.39 -31.27
C GLU A 522 -1.19 8.33 -29.95
N ALA A 523 -1.34 9.47 -29.27
CA ALA A 523 -2.14 9.57 -28.06
C ALA A 523 -3.60 9.17 -28.27
N ARG A 524 -4.22 9.66 -29.35
CA ARG A 524 -5.59 9.30 -29.77
C ARG A 524 -5.74 7.81 -30.00
N SER A 525 -4.88 7.23 -30.84
CA SER A 525 -4.92 5.79 -31.16
C SER A 525 -4.84 4.91 -29.89
N LEU A 526 -3.99 5.29 -28.93
CA LEU A 526 -3.88 4.58 -27.66
C LEU A 526 -5.14 4.71 -26.79
N LEU A 527 -5.74 5.90 -26.72
CA LEU A 527 -6.95 6.14 -25.93
C LEU A 527 -8.17 5.44 -26.54
N GLU A 528 -8.34 5.47 -27.85
CA GLU A 528 -9.40 4.73 -28.55
C GLU A 528 -9.30 3.22 -28.28
N LYS A 529 -8.09 2.66 -28.31
CA LYS A 529 -7.84 1.27 -27.90
C LYS A 529 -8.18 1.03 -26.43
N ALA A 530 -7.78 1.93 -25.53
CA ALA A 530 -8.03 1.80 -24.10
C ALA A 530 -9.54 1.77 -23.78
N VAL A 531 -10.34 2.65 -24.38
CA VAL A 531 -11.80 2.69 -24.19
C VAL A 531 -12.51 1.52 -24.86
N THR A 532 -11.97 0.97 -25.95
CA THR A 532 -12.48 -0.23 -26.59
C THR A 532 -12.25 -1.47 -25.71
N ILE A 533 -11.12 -1.55 -25.03
CA ILE A 533 -10.78 -2.66 -24.11
C ILE A 533 -11.61 -2.57 -22.83
N ARG A 534 -11.75 -1.38 -22.27
CA ARG A 534 -12.53 -1.11 -21.06
C ARG A 534 -13.43 0.11 -21.27
N ASN A 535 -14.66 -0.15 -21.66
CA ASN A 535 -15.63 0.89 -22.01
C ASN A 535 -16.00 1.80 -20.81
N ASP A 536 -15.96 1.30 -19.59
CA ASP A 536 -16.26 2.04 -18.36
C ASP A 536 -15.07 2.84 -17.80
N PHE A 537 -13.96 2.95 -18.57
CA PHE A 537 -12.77 3.69 -18.15
C PHE A 537 -12.95 5.21 -18.32
N ALA A 538 -13.67 5.83 -17.38
CA ALA A 538 -13.99 7.27 -17.43
C ALA A 538 -12.77 8.19 -17.61
N ALA A 539 -11.59 7.83 -17.04
CA ALA A 539 -10.38 8.64 -17.20
C ALA A 539 -9.83 8.61 -18.62
N ALA A 540 -9.89 7.46 -19.30
CA ALA A 540 -9.46 7.37 -20.71
C ALA A 540 -10.41 8.12 -21.62
N TRP A 541 -11.73 8.05 -21.39
CA TRP A 541 -12.71 8.86 -22.12
C TRP A 541 -12.48 10.35 -21.94
N MET A 542 -12.21 10.83 -20.72
CA MET A 542 -11.88 12.24 -20.47
C MET A 542 -10.61 12.65 -21.22
N ASN A 543 -9.55 11.85 -21.15
CA ASN A 543 -8.29 12.15 -21.84
C ASN A 543 -8.45 12.11 -23.36
N LEU A 544 -9.28 11.20 -23.90
CA LEU A 544 -9.65 11.19 -25.32
C LEU A 544 -10.35 12.49 -25.73
N GLY A 545 -11.29 12.98 -24.90
CA GLY A 545 -11.93 14.27 -25.09
C GLY A 545 -10.93 15.43 -25.16
N ILE A 546 -9.90 15.42 -24.28
CA ILE A 546 -8.84 16.45 -24.29
C ILE A 546 -8.04 16.40 -25.61
N VAL A 547 -7.66 15.21 -26.06
CA VAL A 547 -6.89 15.03 -27.29
C VAL A 547 -7.72 15.43 -28.52
N LEU A 548 -8.99 15.03 -28.58
CA LEU A 548 -9.91 15.41 -29.68
C LEU A 548 -10.17 16.92 -29.70
N SER A 549 -10.31 17.58 -28.54
CA SER A 549 -10.42 19.04 -28.47
C SER A 549 -9.16 19.72 -29.01
N ALA A 550 -7.98 19.23 -28.67
CA ALA A 550 -6.71 19.72 -29.17
C ALA A 550 -6.54 19.52 -30.71
N GLN A 551 -7.24 18.53 -31.28
CA GLN A 551 -7.33 18.28 -32.72
C GLN A 551 -8.46 19.06 -33.40
N HIS A 552 -9.21 19.91 -32.67
CA HIS A 552 -10.37 20.65 -33.10
C HIS A 552 -11.58 19.80 -33.57
N GLU A 553 -11.62 18.51 -33.15
CA GLU A 553 -12.76 17.61 -33.36
C GLU A 553 -13.80 17.77 -32.23
N TYR A 554 -14.36 18.96 -32.09
CA TYR A 554 -15.16 19.39 -30.94
C TYR A 554 -16.37 18.49 -30.62
N ASN A 555 -17.12 18.07 -31.65
CA ASN A 555 -18.30 17.22 -31.46
C ASN A 555 -17.93 15.85 -30.86
N LYS A 556 -16.85 15.23 -31.39
CA LYS A 556 -16.36 13.96 -30.83
C LYS A 556 -15.78 14.14 -29.44
N ALA A 557 -15.15 15.27 -29.13
CA ALA A 557 -14.65 15.60 -27.81
C ALA A 557 -15.80 15.73 -26.80
N GLU A 558 -16.91 16.39 -27.19
CA GLU A 558 -18.12 16.49 -26.36
C GLU A 558 -18.67 15.10 -26.02
N ASP A 559 -18.85 14.25 -27.04
CA ASP A 559 -19.34 12.86 -26.86
C ASP A 559 -18.44 12.07 -25.91
N ALA A 560 -17.12 12.21 -26.03
CA ALA A 560 -16.15 11.54 -25.16
C ALA A 560 -16.28 12.02 -23.69
N TYR A 561 -16.41 13.33 -23.46
CA TYR A 561 -16.62 13.87 -22.11
C TYR A 561 -17.96 13.44 -21.52
N LEU A 562 -19.03 13.46 -22.30
CA LEU A 562 -20.35 13.01 -21.83
C LEU A 562 -20.34 11.52 -21.49
N THR A 563 -19.66 10.69 -22.28
CA THR A 563 -19.46 9.26 -21.99
C THR A 563 -18.66 9.06 -20.69
N ALA A 564 -17.60 9.85 -20.49
CA ALA A 564 -16.84 9.83 -19.23
C ALA A 564 -17.74 10.14 -18.03
N LEU A 565 -18.63 11.12 -18.14
CA LEU A 565 -19.59 11.53 -17.11
C LEU A 565 -20.71 10.50 -16.87
N GLN A 566 -21.13 9.74 -17.90
CA GLN A 566 -22.06 8.62 -17.73
C GLN A 566 -21.47 7.52 -16.84
N HIS A 567 -20.21 7.18 -17.05
CA HIS A 567 -19.51 6.16 -16.25
C HIS A 567 -19.09 6.67 -14.88
N ARG A 568 -18.78 7.95 -14.75
CA ARG A 568 -18.39 8.58 -13.49
C ARG A 568 -19.13 9.89 -13.26
N LYS A 569 -20.29 9.82 -12.59
CA LYS A 569 -21.18 10.99 -12.36
C LYS A 569 -20.51 12.12 -11.56
N SER A 570 -19.70 11.78 -10.57
CA SER A 570 -18.93 12.78 -9.79
C SER A 570 -17.51 12.87 -10.34
N TYR A 571 -17.31 13.79 -11.31
CA TYR A 571 -16.03 13.99 -11.98
C TYR A 571 -15.76 15.47 -12.30
N PRO A 572 -15.36 16.28 -11.27
CA PRO A 572 -15.16 17.73 -11.42
C PRO A 572 -14.22 18.12 -12.56
N HIS A 573 -13.07 17.40 -12.70
CA HIS A 573 -12.12 17.68 -13.77
C HIS A 573 -12.68 17.46 -15.18
N CYS A 574 -13.57 16.48 -15.35
CA CYS A 574 -14.23 16.27 -16.64
C CYS A 574 -15.21 17.41 -16.96
N TYR A 575 -16.01 17.86 -15.99
CA TYR A 575 -16.87 19.03 -16.14
C TYR A 575 -16.06 20.30 -16.43
N PHE A 576 -14.90 20.47 -15.81
CA PHE A 576 -14.00 21.58 -16.07
C PHE A 576 -13.52 21.57 -17.56
N ASN A 577 -13.04 20.43 -18.04
CA ASN A 577 -12.57 20.29 -19.42
C ASN A 577 -13.71 20.46 -20.45
N LEU A 578 -14.90 19.92 -20.15
CA LEU A 578 -16.09 20.12 -20.96
C LEU A 578 -16.48 21.61 -21.05
N GLY A 579 -16.36 22.34 -19.91
CA GLY A 579 -16.59 23.78 -19.90
C GLY A 579 -15.58 24.56 -20.78
N ASN A 580 -14.31 24.15 -20.78
CA ASN A 580 -13.30 24.72 -21.68
C ASN A 580 -13.62 24.43 -23.13
N LEU A 581 -14.04 23.19 -23.46
CA LEU A 581 -14.50 22.82 -24.80
C LEU A 581 -15.67 23.73 -25.30
N TYR A 582 -16.71 23.91 -24.47
CA TYR A 582 -17.83 24.77 -24.81
C TYR A 582 -17.42 26.24 -24.99
N LEU A 583 -16.40 26.70 -24.23
CA LEU A 583 -15.85 28.03 -24.45
C LEU A 583 -15.18 28.16 -25.82
N GLU A 584 -14.39 27.16 -26.23
CA GLU A 584 -13.73 27.10 -27.56
C GLU A 584 -14.77 27.02 -28.70
N MET A 585 -15.90 26.33 -28.49
CA MET A 585 -17.03 26.27 -29.41
C MET A 585 -17.85 27.57 -29.45
N GLY A 586 -17.57 28.54 -28.57
CA GLY A 586 -18.37 29.78 -28.44
C GLY A 586 -19.64 29.66 -27.61
N GLU A 587 -19.95 28.49 -27.07
CA GLU A 587 -21.15 28.15 -26.29
C GLU A 587 -21.02 28.61 -24.83
N LYS A 588 -21.00 29.93 -24.61
CA LYS A 588 -20.70 30.55 -23.31
C LYS A 588 -21.61 30.09 -22.16
N THR A 589 -22.89 29.88 -22.45
CA THR A 589 -23.88 29.45 -21.45
C THR A 589 -23.64 28.02 -21.00
N LYS A 590 -23.32 27.12 -21.93
CA LYS A 590 -22.96 25.73 -21.62
C LYS A 590 -21.65 25.65 -20.83
N ALA A 591 -20.66 26.51 -21.18
CA ALA A 591 -19.39 26.59 -20.46
C ALA A 591 -19.61 26.97 -18.99
N LEU A 592 -20.40 28.01 -18.70
CA LEU A 592 -20.75 28.41 -17.33
C LEU A 592 -21.42 27.28 -16.55
N PHE A 593 -22.38 26.59 -17.19
CA PHE A 593 -23.09 25.48 -16.55
C PHE A 593 -22.15 24.31 -16.23
N ALA A 594 -21.24 23.96 -17.11
CA ALA A 594 -20.27 22.91 -16.89
C ALA A 594 -19.31 23.25 -15.74
N TRP A 595 -18.74 24.46 -15.69
CA TRP A 595 -17.89 24.88 -14.59
C TRP A 595 -18.65 25.02 -13.27
N GLN A 596 -19.93 25.39 -13.30
CA GLN A 596 -20.79 25.41 -12.12
C GLN A 596 -20.98 23.99 -11.54
N ASN A 597 -21.17 22.98 -12.39
CA ASN A 597 -21.22 21.58 -11.97
C ASN A 597 -19.87 21.13 -11.38
N ALA A 598 -18.74 21.56 -11.96
CA ALA A 598 -17.42 21.25 -11.42
C ALA A 598 -17.25 21.82 -9.99
N THR A 599 -17.64 23.09 -9.76
CA THR A 599 -17.55 23.74 -8.45
C THR A 599 -18.58 23.23 -7.45
N PHE A 600 -19.75 22.82 -7.91
CA PHE A 600 -20.76 22.17 -7.07
C PHE A 600 -20.26 20.84 -6.48
N GLN A 601 -19.60 20.02 -7.33
CA GLN A 601 -19.06 18.74 -6.90
C GLN A 601 -17.77 18.88 -6.07
N GLN A 602 -16.92 19.83 -6.44
CA GLN A 602 -15.68 20.15 -5.74
C GLN A 602 -15.58 21.67 -5.48
N PRO A 603 -16.10 22.15 -4.36
CA PRO A 603 -16.09 23.59 -4.03
C PRO A 603 -14.69 24.20 -3.97
N THR A 604 -13.66 23.37 -3.76
CA THR A 604 -12.24 23.79 -3.76
C THR A 604 -11.59 23.87 -5.14
N HIS A 605 -12.34 23.69 -6.23
CA HIS A 605 -11.80 23.73 -7.59
C HIS A 605 -11.60 25.17 -8.09
N VAL A 606 -10.50 25.80 -7.66
CA VAL A 606 -10.16 27.23 -7.89
C VAL A 606 -10.26 27.64 -9.37
N ILE A 607 -9.75 26.80 -10.27
CA ILE A 607 -9.65 27.13 -11.70
C ILE A 607 -11.04 27.33 -12.33
N SER A 608 -12.02 26.47 -11.98
CA SER A 608 -13.40 26.62 -12.46
C SER A 608 -14.04 27.92 -11.96
N TRP A 609 -13.84 28.28 -10.69
CA TRP A 609 -14.30 29.56 -10.17
C TRP A 609 -13.73 30.73 -10.95
N ASN A 610 -12.40 30.74 -11.18
CA ASN A 610 -11.74 31.80 -11.93
C ASN A 610 -12.27 31.89 -13.36
N ASN A 611 -12.42 30.78 -14.09
CA ASN A 611 -12.92 30.76 -15.45
C ASN A 611 -14.36 31.31 -15.53
N MET A 612 -15.24 30.94 -14.59
CA MET A 612 -16.61 31.48 -14.51
C MET A 612 -16.60 33.00 -14.31
N ILE A 613 -15.80 33.49 -13.37
CA ILE A 613 -15.72 34.91 -13.05
C ILE A 613 -15.22 35.69 -14.26
N VAL A 614 -14.12 35.25 -14.89
CA VAL A 614 -13.52 35.90 -16.06
C VAL A 614 -14.49 35.89 -17.25
N LEU A 615 -15.20 34.78 -17.49
CA LEU A 615 -16.17 34.70 -18.57
C LEU A 615 -17.35 35.64 -18.32
N LEU A 616 -17.93 35.68 -17.13
CA LEU A 616 -19.02 36.61 -16.76
C LEU A 616 -18.59 38.07 -16.89
N GLU A 617 -17.36 38.38 -16.50
CA GLU A 617 -16.77 39.70 -16.70
C GLU A 617 -16.65 40.06 -18.15
N SER A 618 -16.19 39.12 -19.03
CA SER A 618 -16.00 39.35 -20.46
C SER A 618 -17.30 39.57 -21.25
N ILE A 619 -18.41 38.99 -20.80
CA ILE A 619 -19.74 39.17 -21.37
C ILE A 619 -20.50 40.38 -20.79
N GLY A 620 -19.90 41.10 -19.83
CA GLY A 620 -20.49 42.29 -19.22
C GLY A 620 -21.46 42.03 -18.06
N GLU A 621 -21.66 40.77 -17.63
CA GLU A 621 -22.54 40.41 -16.51
C GLU A 621 -21.86 40.64 -15.14
N LEU A 622 -21.41 41.88 -14.88
CA LEU A 622 -20.60 42.23 -13.73
C LEU A 622 -21.24 41.91 -12.39
N LYS A 623 -22.57 42.09 -12.25
CA LYS A 623 -23.28 41.74 -10.98
C LYS A 623 -23.25 40.24 -10.70
N ARG A 624 -23.44 39.40 -11.73
CA ARG A 624 -23.32 37.93 -11.58
C ARG A 624 -21.90 37.52 -11.27
N ALA A 625 -20.91 38.10 -11.93
CA ALA A 625 -19.49 37.87 -11.67
C ALA A 625 -19.12 38.24 -10.21
N GLU A 626 -19.62 39.37 -9.67
CA GLU A 626 -19.43 39.75 -8.28
C GLU A 626 -20.01 38.68 -7.32
N ASN A 627 -21.24 38.21 -7.56
CA ASN A 627 -21.89 37.22 -6.71
C ASN A 627 -21.12 35.87 -6.72
N VAL A 628 -20.70 35.42 -7.88
CA VAL A 628 -19.90 34.18 -8.01
C VAL A 628 -18.55 34.33 -7.30
N ALA A 629 -17.88 35.47 -7.44
CA ALA A 629 -16.60 35.73 -6.78
C ALA A 629 -16.74 35.80 -5.25
N ARG A 630 -17.80 36.42 -4.72
CA ARG A 630 -18.08 36.44 -3.28
C ARG A 630 -18.37 35.03 -2.73
N THR A 631 -19.13 34.23 -3.48
CA THR A 631 -19.40 32.85 -3.12
C THR A 631 -18.09 32.03 -3.10
N ALA A 632 -17.25 32.16 -4.12
CA ALA A 632 -15.95 31.51 -4.17
C ALA A 632 -15.05 31.89 -3.00
N LEU A 633 -14.98 33.19 -2.63
CA LEU A 633 -14.20 33.69 -1.52
C LEU A 633 -14.72 33.25 -0.15
N SER A 634 -16.03 33.04 0.00
CA SER A 634 -16.58 32.50 1.26
C SER A 634 -16.10 31.05 1.52
N ILE A 635 -15.79 30.31 0.44
CA ILE A 635 -15.28 28.93 0.51
C ILE A 635 -13.75 28.91 0.57
N LEU A 636 -13.10 29.80 -0.17
CA LEU A 636 -11.66 29.86 -0.38
C LEU A 636 -11.10 31.26 -0.02
N PRO A 637 -11.12 31.65 1.25
CA PRO A 637 -10.79 33.02 1.68
C PRO A 637 -9.30 33.38 1.51
N ASN A 638 -8.44 32.43 1.30
CA ASN A 638 -6.99 32.64 1.19
C ASN A 638 -6.45 32.47 -0.24
N GLU A 639 -7.33 32.52 -1.26
CA GLU A 639 -6.93 32.33 -2.66
C GLU A 639 -6.64 33.66 -3.35
N PRO A 640 -5.37 34.00 -3.68
CA PRO A 640 -4.99 35.30 -4.23
C PRO A 640 -5.69 35.64 -5.55
N ASN A 641 -5.87 34.65 -6.44
CA ASN A 641 -6.48 34.87 -7.76
C ASN A 641 -7.96 35.27 -7.67
N LEU A 642 -8.69 34.73 -6.68
CA LEU A 642 -10.08 35.12 -6.44
C LEU A 642 -10.17 36.56 -5.94
N HIS A 643 -9.29 36.96 -5.02
CA HIS A 643 -9.20 38.32 -4.56
C HIS A 643 -8.85 39.30 -5.69
N PHE A 644 -7.93 38.91 -6.58
CA PHE A 644 -7.58 39.68 -7.76
C PHE A 644 -8.76 39.85 -8.72
N ASN A 645 -9.49 38.78 -9.02
CA ASN A 645 -10.62 38.81 -9.93
C ASN A 645 -11.79 39.65 -9.39
N ILE A 646 -12.14 39.47 -8.13
CA ILE A 646 -13.21 40.32 -7.52
C ILE A 646 -12.79 41.79 -7.48
N ALA A 647 -11.52 42.08 -7.22
CA ALA A 647 -11.02 43.47 -7.22
C ALA A 647 -11.15 44.14 -8.60
N ASN A 648 -10.87 43.40 -9.68
CA ASN A 648 -11.08 43.88 -11.05
C ASN A 648 -12.55 44.20 -11.31
N ILE A 649 -13.48 43.30 -10.91
CA ILE A 649 -14.93 43.52 -11.10
C ILE A 649 -15.38 44.73 -10.29
N LEU A 650 -15.00 44.84 -9.01
CA LEU A 650 -15.35 45.94 -8.12
C LEU A 650 -14.81 47.28 -8.67
N GLY A 651 -13.60 47.28 -9.22
CA GLY A 651 -13.03 48.43 -9.90
C GLY A 651 -13.83 48.83 -11.12
N LYS A 652 -14.39 47.90 -11.92
CA LYS A 652 -15.23 48.18 -13.09
C LYS A 652 -16.61 48.78 -12.72
N ILE A 653 -17.13 48.48 -11.54
CA ILE A 653 -18.41 49.01 -11.05
C ILE A 653 -18.21 50.17 -10.06
N ASP A 654 -17.01 50.80 -10.08
CA ASP A 654 -16.61 51.99 -9.33
C ASP A 654 -16.67 51.83 -7.78
N LYS A 655 -16.66 50.63 -7.25
CA LYS A 655 -16.51 50.33 -5.83
C LYS A 655 -15.03 50.34 -5.42
N PHE A 656 -14.35 51.48 -5.61
CA PHE A 656 -12.88 51.59 -5.51
C PHE A 656 -12.31 51.18 -4.14
N VAL A 657 -12.94 51.56 -3.02
CA VAL A 657 -12.48 51.26 -1.66
C VAL A 657 -12.49 49.75 -1.38
N GLU A 658 -13.50 49.04 -1.86
CA GLU A 658 -13.62 47.62 -1.68
C GLU A 658 -12.63 46.86 -2.61
N ALA A 659 -12.48 47.36 -3.85
CA ALA A 659 -11.50 46.81 -4.81
C ALA A 659 -10.07 46.93 -4.29
N GLU A 660 -9.69 48.06 -3.70
CA GLU A 660 -8.37 48.26 -3.08
C GLU A 660 -8.09 47.22 -2.00
N LYS A 661 -9.03 46.99 -1.07
CA LYS A 661 -8.89 45.98 -0.01
C LYS A 661 -8.58 44.60 -0.58
N HIS A 662 -9.28 44.21 -1.66
CA HIS A 662 -9.09 42.90 -2.30
C HIS A 662 -7.78 42.81 -3.09
N PHE A 663 -7.32 43.86 -3.79
CA PHE A 663 -6.01 43.90 -4.41
C PHE A 663 -4.90 43.77 -3.38
N LEU A 664 -4.97 44.51 -2.28
CA LEU A 664 -3.98 44.42 -1.21
C LEU A 664 -3.98 43.02 -0.54
N ALA A 665 -5.16 42.43 -0.38
CA ALA A 665 -5.26 41.03 0.09
C ALA A 665 -4.59 40.04 -0.89
N ALA A 666 -4.80 40.18 -2.21
CA ALA A 666 -4.16 39.34 -3.21
C ALA A 666 -2.61 39.43 -3.16
N ILE A 667 -2.09 40.67 -2.98
CA ILE A 667 -0.65 40.92 -2.87
C ILE A 667 -0.08 40.30 -1.55
N LYS A 668 -0.81 40.44 -0.45
CA LYS A 668 -0.41 39.91 0.86
C LYS A 668 -0.43 38.37 0.91
N LEU A 669 -1.43 37.76 0.28
CA LEU A 669 -1.64 36.31 0.27
C LEU A 669 -0.76 35.57 -0.75
N LYS A 670 0.11 36.26 -1.52
CA LYS A 670 0.98 35.63 -2.49
C LYS A 670 1.72 34.42 -1.88
N HIS A 671 1.60 33.27 -2.49
CA HIS A 671 2.37 32.11 -2.10
C HIS A 671 3.87 32.31 -2.45
N ARG A 672 4.77 31.71 -1.65
CA ARG A 672 6.22 31.72 -1.94
C ARG A 672 6.60 31.16 -3.32
N SER A 673 5.72 30.34 -3.91
CA SER A 673 5.85 29.76 -5.25
C SER A 673 5.18 30.55 -6.37
N SER A 674 4.52 31.69 -6.09
CA SER A 674 3.88 32.51 -7.12
C SER A 674 4.92 33.06 -8.06
N LYS A 675 4.70 32.90 -9.40
CA LYS A 675 5.58 33.48 -10.42
C LYS A 675 5.63 34.97 -10.20
N ALA A 676 6.80 35.57 -10.15
CA ALA A 676 7.01 37.02 -9.97
C ALA A 676 6.12 37.87 -10.91
N MET A 677 5.91 37.38 -12.14
CA MET A 677 5.05 37.99 -13.16
C MET A 677 3.59 38.17 -12.70
N LEU A 678 3.05 37.26 -11.87
CA LEU A 678 1.68 37.37 -11.36
C LEU A 678 1.55 38.52 -10.34
N VAL A 679 2.57 38.71 -9.52
CA VAL A 679 2.62 39.79 -8.54
C VAL A 679 2.77 41.15 -9.22
N ALA A 680 3.56 41.23 -10.31
CA ALA A 680 3.65 42.40 -11.18
C ALA A 680 2.27 42.79 -11.76
N LEU A 681 1.47 41.78 -12.17
CA LEU A 681 0.12 41.99 -12.68
C LEU A 681 -0.82 42.54 -11.58
N TYR A 682 -0.72 42.07 -10.34
CA TYR A 682 -1.52 42.60 -9.22
C TYR A 682 -1.20 44.05 -8.95
N HIS A 683 0.08 44.44 -8.91
CA HIS A 683 0.48 45.85 -8.77
C HIS A 683 0.06 46.68 -9.96
N SER A 684 0.18 46.17 -11.19
CA SER A 684 -0.28 46.83 -12.40
C SER A 684 -1.77 47.23 -12.32
N ASN A 685 -2.63 46.23 -11.98
CA ASN A 685 -4.08 46.47 -11.94
C ASN A 685 -4.52 47.35 -10.76
N LEU A 686 -3.83 47.27 -9.63
CA LEU A 686 -4.04 48.21 -8.52
C LEU A 686 -3.63 49.61 -8.93
N GLY A 687 -2.55 49.79 -9.68
CA GLY A 687 -2.17 51.07 -10.29
C GLY A 687 -3.26 51.59 -11.26
N VAL A 688 -3.88 50.73 -12.07
CA VAL A 688 -5.01 51.10 -12.96
C VAL A 688 -6.23 51.54 -12.10
N LEU A 689 -6.51 50.84 -11.00
CA LEU A 689 -7.58 51.21 -10.06
C LEU A 689 -7.37 52.62 -9.52
N TYR A 690 -6.19 52.90 -8.99
CA TYR A 690 -5.87 54.23 -8.45
C TYR A 690 -5.86 55.30 -9.50
N HIS A 691 -5.44 55.01 -10.72
CA HIS A 691 -5.52 55.93 -11.87
C HIS A 691 -6.98 56.30 -12.18
N ARG A 692 -7.89 55.31 -12.20
CA ARG A 692 -9.33 55.58 -12.40
C ARG A 692 -9.98 56.28 -11.19
N TRP A 693 -9.41 56.13 -10.00
CA TRP A 693 -9.87 56.79 -8.77
C TRP A 693 -9.22 58.14 -8.57
N GLU A 694 -8.48 58.63 -9.55
CA GLU A 694 -7.77 59.92 -9.58
C GLU A 694 -6.71 60.08 -8.48
N LYS A 695 -6.27 58.98 -7.86
CA LYS A 695 -5.18 58.95 -6.86
C LYS A 695 -3.84 58.70 -7.57
N TYR A 696 -3.35 59.69 -8.28
CA TYR A 696 -2.23 59.57 -9.20
C TYR A 696 -0.90 59.18 -8.55
N ASP A 697 -0.64 59.68 -7.31
CA ASP A 697 0.60 59.35 -6.57
C ASP A 697 0.65 57.86 -6.23
N LEU A 698 -0.46 57.28 -5.77
CA LEU A 698 -0.57 55.86 -5.46
C LEU A 698 -0.51 55.00 -6.74
N ALA A 699 -1.09 55.48 -7.82
CA ALA A 699 -1.02 54.82 -9.11
C ALA A 699 0.43 54.73 -9.63
N GLU A 700 1.17 55.85 -9.57
CA GLU A 700 2.59 55.88 -9.93
C GLU A 700 3.41 54.89 -9.09
N MET A 701 3.27 54.91 -7.79
CA MET A 701 3.95 53.99 -6.90
C MET A 701 3.74 52.53 -7.29
N HIS A 702 2.49 52.13 -7.54
CA HIS A 702 2.19 50.74 -7.89
C HIS A 702 2.62 50.34 -9.33
N TYR A 703 2.59 51.28 -10.27
CA TYR A 703 3.18 51.04 -11.59
C TYR A 703 4.70 50.85 -11.52
N LEU A 704 5.40 51.63 -10.72
CA LEU A 704 6.83 51.46 -10.50
C LEU A 704 7.13 50.13 -9.83
N GLN A 705 6.34 49.69 -8.82
CA GLN A 705 6.49 48.37 -8.22
C GLN A 705 6.26 47.22 -9.23
N ALA A 706 5.28 47.38 -10.11
CA ALA A 706 5.06 46.38 -11.18
C ALA A 706 6.26 46.31 -12.13
N LEU A 707 6.83 47.46 -12.54
CA LEU A 707 7.99 47.53 -13.43
C LEU A 707 9.31 47.09 -12.75
N MET A 708 9.44 47.22 -11.44
CA MET A 708 10.56 46.65 -10.67
C MET A 708 10.55 45.12 -10.73
N ILE A 709 9.38 44.50 -10.75
CA ILE A 709 9.21 43.05 -10.81
C ILE A 709 9.32 42.53 -12.25
N ASP A 710 8.67 43.20 -13.19
CA ASP A 710 8.71 42.91 -14.63
C ASP A 710 8.93 44.19 -15.46
N PRO A 711 10.18 44.48 -15.84
CA PRO A 711 10.53 45.67 -16.63
C PRO A 711 9.94 45.68 -18.03
N ASN A 712 9.42 44.56 -18.54
CA ASN A 712 8.95 44.45 -19.93
C ASN A 712 7.47 44.80 -20.10
N MET A 713 6.75 45.19 -19.05
CA MET A 713 5.32 45.53 -19.09
C MET A 713 5.06 46.87 -19.84
N GLN A 714 4.99 46.83 -21.22
CA GLN A 714 4.83 48.01 -22.04
C GLN A 714 3.57 48.81 -21.71
N LYS A 715 2.44 48.13 -21.41
CA LYS A 715 1.19 48.82 -20.99
C LYS A 715 1.37 49.66 -19.73
N VAL A 716 2.10 49.13 -18.76
CA VAL A 716 2.37 49.87 -17.51
C VAL A 716 3.25 51.06 -17.73
N LYS A 717 4.26 50.98 -18.61
CA LYS A 717 5.08 52.12 -19.02
C LYS A 717 4.23 53.24 -19.65
N ASN A 718 3.28 52.88 -20.52
CA ASN A 718 2.38 53.86 -21.18
C ASN A 718 1.45 54.52 -20.13
N HIS A 719 0.88 53.75 -19.21
CA HIS A 719 0.06 54.31 -18.13
C HIS A 719 0.87 55.21 -17.20
N LEU A 720 2.09 54.86 -16.86
CA LEU A 720 2.99 55.68 -16.06
C LEU A 720 3.30 57.03 -16.76
N ALA A 721 3.61 56.97 -18.08
CA ALA A 721 3.86 58.16 -18.87
C ALA A 721 2.61 59.11 -18.92
N SER A 722 1.40 58.52 -19.04
CA SER A 722 0.15 59.26 -19.02
C SER A 722 -0.07 60.03 -17.68
N ILE A 723 0.17 59.34 -16.53
CA ILE A 723 0.04 59.96 -15.22
C ILE A 723 1.07 61.07 -15.01
N ARG A 724 2.31 60.88 -15.38
CA ARG A 724 3.38 61.88 -15.28
C ARG A 724 3.08 63.13 -16.07
N LYS A 725 2.43 62.99 -17.27
CA LYS A 725 1.96 64.08 -18.03
C LYS A 725 0.84 64.88 -17.33
N HIS A 726 -0.04 64.20 -16.63
CA HIS A 726 -1.09 64.82 -15.78
C HIS A 726 -0.55 65.55 -14.55
N LEU A 727 0.49 64.97 -13.89
CA LEU A 727 1.12 65.58 -12.72
C LEU A 727 2.05 66.75 -13.06
N GLY A 728 2.20 67.12 -14.34
CA GLY A 728 3.04 68.27 -14.76
C GLY A 728 4.55 67.99 -14.73
N GLU A 729 4.94 66.79 -14.48
CA GLU A 729 6.37 66.38 -14.57
C GLU A 729 6.77 66.16 -16.04
N ILE A 730 7.37 67.18 -16.65
CA ILE A 730 8.05 67.09 -17.96
C ILE A 730 9.26 66.17 -17.78
N SER A 731 9.17 65.00 -18.26
CA SER A 731 10.16 63.94 -17.92
C SER A 731 10.96 63.46 -19.10
N GLN A 732 12.24 63.30 -18.86
CA GLN A 732 13.04 62.30 -19.56
C GLN A 732 12.95 60.97 -18.83
N PRO A 733 12.88 59.81 -19.53
CA PRO A 733 12.78 58.49 -18.90
C PRO A 733 14.15 58.00 -18.42
N THR A 734 14.64 58.52 -17.32
CA THR A 734 15.76 57.91 -16.63
C THR A 734 15.23 57.11 -15.43
N LEU A 735 15.09 55.81 -15.67
CA LEU A 735 14.88 54.78 -14.62
C LEU A 735 16.09 54.82 -13.65
N ASN A 736 16.04 55.69 -12.65
CA ASN A 736 17.01 55.67 -11.58
C ASN A 736 16.50 54.69 -10.47
N ILE A 737 16.61 53.39 -10.79
CA ILE A 737 16.15 52.30 -9.91
C ILE A 737 16.94 52.22 -8.59
N LYS A 738 18.10 52.95 -8.50
CA LYS A 738 19.01 52.83 -7.34
C LYS A 738 18.66 53.70 -6.13
N SER A 739 17.84 54.74 -6.27
CA SER A 739 17.55 55.62 -5.13
C SER A 739 16.43 55.10 -4.20
N TYR A 740 15.59 54.16 -4.63
CA TYR A 740 14.47 53.62 -3.82
C TYR A 740 14.86 52.40 -2.96
N GLN A 741 16.08 51.85 -3.11
CA GLN A 741 16.56 50.74 -2.26
C GLN A 741 17.11 51.22 -0.92
N GLN A 742 17.42 52.49 -0.74
CA GLN A 742 18.01 53.03 0.51
C GLN A 742 17.02 53.48 1.57
N GLU A 743 15.72 53.59 1.26
CA GLU A 743 14.67 54.01 2.26
C GLU A 743 13.89 52.87 2.90
N LYS A 744 14.28 51.61 2.76
CA LYS A 744 13.61 50.42 3.35
C LYS A 744 14.47 49.64 4.34
N GLU A 745 15.49 50.25 4.93
CA GLU A 745 16.17 49.77 6.15
C GLU A 745 15.79 50.64 7.39
N PHE A 746 14.52 50.95 7.54
CA PHE A 746 13.97 51.42 8.81
C PHE A 746 12.65 50.72 9.09
#